data_7aff32ca919534cdb556ec70d0904405
#
_entry.id   7aff32ca919534cdb556ec70d0904405
#
_cell.length_a   1.000
_cell.length_b   1.000
_cell.length_c   1.000
_cell.angle_alpha   90.00
_cell.angle_beta   90.00
_cell.angle_gamma   90.00
#
_symmetry.space_group_name_H-M   'P 1'
#
loop_
_entity.id
_entity.type
_entity.pdbx_description
1 polymer ?
#
loop_
_entity_poly.entity_id
_entity_poly.type
_entity_poly.pdbx_seq_one_letter_code
_entity_poly.pdbx_strand_id
1 'polypeptide(L)'
;MAEEVIHPFSGLLILDLCSEIAGPYASKLFVDAGARVIKIEPRGGDPLRRWTASFQKLEEGASSPLYQYLNAGKESILLDPRDAQDRAHIAELAARADLVFEDWGAGGLEERGLDPNAWLKANPRLGIVRLSPWGQEGPWSRFPANDFTLQAATGSVDYRGLPERYPVAAGGRIGDWVGGTFAAISGIAAWRSACQTGDGQIADVSIFEAMIQCFTIFGDMGSQFTGGLLDRSIEIPSIEPTKDGHIGFCTITGQQWTDFCSMIGRQDIAENERYMDARNRMADFEFISGAIQEATREKTTAEWVELCEMLRIPVTPIGNGGTLPAMDHMIEREAFQLAPGGFHQPRAPWRLESCQPREIGTTSALDEDRAEVLDLLDDEPVQPEVDFGDGDLPFAGLRVVDLTAFWAGPYTTSILSDLGAEVIKVESIQRPDGMRFATPIRNEILWEWSHVFHGVNPGKRDVTLRLDDEDGLGLLKRLIGEADIVIENFSARVMPAFGLDAETVRGLNSRAIFVRMPAFGLSGPWKDRAGFAMTVEQVSGLAWVTGYEDLPLVVRGVCDPLGSAHAVFALSLALEERERTGLGQVVEVALVEPALAVAAEQVIEASAHGVVLGRDGNRMPHAAPQGLFETREADERVAISVTTDAEWKSLCALLGADDWRLSESLSTHAGRYAAHDALCARVSAWARPQSRDEILEQLRSAGVPASAAINNHALWPNEQLKARRFFQTLDHPVTGKTRYPSFPTAFSHFERELHSSPPPTLGQHNREILQGELEVPEDEYDRLEEAGVIGTRPSFI
;
A
#
# COMPACT_ATOMS: atom_id res chain seq x y z
N MET A 1 -39.25 8.85 11.62
CA MET A 1 -38.01 9.41 11.08
C MET A 1 -37.01 8.26 11.15
N ALA A 2 -36.41 7.85 10.07
CA ALA A 2 -35.25 6.94 10.17
C ALA A 2 -34.20 7.70 10.99
N GLU A 3 -33.62 7.09 12.00
CA GLU A 3 -32.44 7.67 12.67
C GLU A 3 -31.37 7.89 11.60
N GLU A 4 -30.90 9.12 11.52
CA GLU A 4 -29.84 9.50 10.59
C GLU A 4 -28.58 8.69 10.98
N VAL A 5 -28.05 7.91 10.06
CA VAL A 5 -26.86 7.10 10.32
C VAL A 5 -25.67 8.05 10.46
N ILE A 6 -25.13 8.15 11.65
CA ILE A 6 -23.93 8.95 11.91
C ILE A 6 -22.71 8.09 11.55
N HIS A 7 -21.95 8.52 10.56
CA HIS A 7 -20.69 7.89 10.19
C HIS A 7 -19.53 8.45 11.02
N PRO A 8 -18.41 7.72 11.18
CA PRO A 8 -17.30 8.14 12.05
C PRO A 8 -16.73 9.52 11.74
N PHE A 9 -16.70 9.92 10.47
CA PHE A 9 -16.19 11.23 10.04
C PHE A 9 -17.29 12.20 9.61
N SER A 10 -18.57 11.95 9.99
CA SER A 10 -19.65 12.93 9.82
C SER A 10 -19.30 14.21 10.57
N GLY A 11 -19.15 15.31 9.88
CA GLY A 11 -18.76 16.59 10.46
C GLY A 11 -17.38 17.08 10.08
N LEU A 12 -16.51 16.22 9.50
CA LEU A 12 -15.26 16.68 8.92
C LEU A 12 -15.52 17.37 7.58
N LEU A 13 -14.92 18.54 7.39
CA LEU A 13 -14.87 19.28 6.12
C LEU A 13 -13.46 19.16 5.51
N ILE A 14 -13.40 18.66 4.30
CA ILE A 14 -12.12 18.41 3.60
C ILE A 14 -12.11 19.16 2.27
N LEU A 15 -11.00 19.83 1.96
CA LEU A 15 -10.74 20.35 0.63
C LEU A 15 -9.83 19.42 -0.15
N ASP A 16 -10.25 19.04 -1.35
CA ASP A 16 -9.50 18.23 -2.30
C ASP A 16 -9.06 19.11 -3.49
N LEU A 17 -7.80 19.56 -3.47
CA LEU A 17 -7.16 20.32 -4.55
C LEU A 17 -6.44 19.42 -5.56
N CYS A 18 -6.57 18.09 -5.39
CA CYS A 18 -5.82 17.11 -6.16
C CYS A 18 -6.49 16.77 -7.49
N SER A 19 -5.74 16.09 -8.34
CA SER A 19 -6.18 15.57 -9.62
C SER A 19 -5.74 14.11 -9.80
N GLU A 20 -6.20 13.46 -10.86
CA GLU A 20 -5.80 12.10 -11.21
C GLU A 20 -6.22 11.06 -10.14
N ILE A 21 -5.31 10.16 -9.73
CA ILE A 21 -5.66 9.01 -8.86
C ILE A 21 -5.32 9.28 -7.39
N ALA A 22 -4.08 9.64 -7.10
CA ALA A 22 -3.52 9.56 -5.75
C ALA A 22 -4.29 10.41 -4.72
N GLY A 23 -4.36 11.71 -4.92
CA GLY A 23 -5.08 12.60 -3.99
C GLY A 23 -6.59 12.34 -3.95
N PRO A 24 -7.27 12.20 -5.11
CA PRO A 24 -8.69 11.84 -5.13
C PRO A 24 -9.02 10.50 -4.45
N TYR A 25 -8.11 9.51 -4.48
CA TYR A 25 -8.28 8.27 -3.72
C TYR A 25 -8.14 8.51 -2.21
N ALA A 26 -7.18 9.32 -1.79
CA ALA A 26 -7.04 9.67 -0.38
C ALA A 26 -8.33 10.30 0.18
N SER A 27 -8.83 11.34 -0.46
CA SER A 27 -10.04 12.04 -0.02
C SER A 27 -11.32 11.19 -0.19
N LYS A 28 -11.36 10.23 -1.16
CA LYS A 28 -12.43 9.25 -1.29
C LYS A 28 -12.60 8.40 -0.04
N LEU A 29 -11.52 7.92 0.58
CA LEU A 29 -11.61 7.12 1.81
C LEU A 29 -12.34 7.87 2.92
N PHE A 30 -12.15 9.19 3.01
CA PHE A 30 -12.87 10.04 3.96
C PHE A 30 -14.35 10.24 3.58
N VAL A 31 -14.67 10.36 2.28
CA VAL A 31 -16.09 10.37 1.82
C VAL A 31 -16.79 9.09 2.22
N ASP A 32 -16.15 7.94 1.98
CA ASP A 32 -16.70 6.61 2.32
C ASP A 32 -16.90 6.46 3.84
N ALA A 33 -16.16 7.22 4.65
CA ALA A 33 -16.28 7.31 6.10
C ALA A 33 -17.23 8.42 6.61
N GLY A 34 -17.90 9.16 5.72
CA GLY A 34 -18.92 10.14 6.04
C GLY A 34 -18.50 11.60 5.98
N ALA A 35 -17.24 11.92 5.71
CA ALA A 35 -16.77 13.30 5.60
C ALA A 35 -17.44 14.06 4.44
N ARG A 36 -17.60 15.36 4.60
CA ARG A 36 -17.94 16.29 3.53
C ARG A 36 -16.66 16.68 2.79
N VAL A 37 -16.60 16.45 1.48
CA VAL A 37 -15.40 16.74 0.68
C VAL A 37 -15.75 17.68 -0.47
N ILE A 38 -15.09 18.81 -0.52
CA ILE A 38 -15.21 19.80 -1.58
C ILE A 38 -14.00 19.62 -2.53
N LYS A 39 -14.27 19.19 -3.75
CA LYS A 39 -13.25 19.06 -4.80
C LYS A 39 -13.16 20.36 -5.58
N ILE A 40 -11.99 21.00 -5.50
CA ILE A 40 -11.68 22.20 -6.27
C ILE A 40 -11.04 21.79 -7.59
N GLU A 41 -11.72 22.07 -8.69
CA GLU A 41 -11.27 21.70 -10.03
C GLU A 41 -10.72 22.88 -10.82
N PRO A 42 -9.71 22.67 -11.70
CA PRO A 42 -9.20 23.69 -12.61
C PRO A 42 -10.21 23.98 -13.74
N ARG A 43 -9.98 25.05 -14.48
CA ARG A 43 -10.75 25.35 -15.70
C ARG A 43 -10.61 24.20 -16.70
N GLY A 44 -11.66 23.49 -16.95
CA GLY A 44 -11.67 22.32 -17.83
C GLY A 44 -11.80 20.99 -17.11
N GLY A 45 -11.87 21.04 -15.77
CA GLY A 45 -12.07 19.87 -14.90
C GLY A 45 -10.81 19.04 -14.70
N ASP A 46 -10.93 18.04 -13.80
CA ASP A 46 -9.92 17.03 -13.60
C ASP A 46 -9.69 16.23 -14.91
N PRO A 47 -8.43 15.95 -15.30
CA PRO A 47 -8.12 15.16 -16.49
C PRO A 47 -8.83 13.79 -16.53
N LEU A 48 -9.02 13.15 -15.38
CA LEU A 48 -9.74 11.87 -15.30
C LEU A 48 -11.20 11.94 -15.74
N ARG A 49 -11.85 13.09 -15.75
CA ARG A 49 -13.23 13.20 -16.28
C ARG A 49 -13.36 12.69 -17.70
N ARG A 50 -12.27 12.72 -18.47
CA ARG A 50 -12.23 12.29 -19.89
C ARG A 50 -11.36 11.08 -20.13
N TRP A 51 -10.84 10.47 -19.08
CA TRP A 51 -9.95 9.33 -19.17
C TRP A 51 -10.70 8.01 -19.29
N THR A 52 -10.22 7.13 -20.17
CA THR A 52 -10.57 5.69 -20.19
C THR A 52 -9.30 4.92 -20.54
N ALA A 53 -8.96 3.90 -19.77
CA ALA A 53 -7.77 3.07 -20.04
C ALA A 53 -7.90 2.27 -21.34
N SER A 54 -9.13 2.01 -21.78
CA SER A 54 -9.46 1.31 -23.02
C SER A 54 -9.60 2.22 -24.24
N PHE A 55 -9.35 3.52 -24.13
CA PHE A 55 -9.54 4.54 -25.17
C PHE A 55 -10.99 4.63 -25.70
N GLN A 56 -11.97 4.17 -24.92
CA GLN A 56 -13.37 4.29 -25.28
C GLN A 56 -13.82 5.76 -25.23
N LYS A 57 -14.61 6.13 -26.21
CA LYS A 57 -15.15 7.50 -26.29
C LYS A 57 -16.33 7.65 -25.34
N LEU A 58 -16.26 8.64 -24.47
CA LEU A 58 -17.35 9.02 -23.56
C LEU A 58 -18.42 9.84 -24.30
N GLU A 59 -19.66 9.79 -23.81
CA GLU A 59 -20.72 10.69 -24.23
C GLU A 59 -20.37 12.15 -23.87
N GLU A 60 -20.91 13.10 -24.62
CA GLU A 60 -20.66 14.52 -24.38
C GLU A 60 -21.22 14.94 -23.00
N GLY A 61 -20.36 15.51 -22.17
CA GLY A 61 -20.71 15.94 -20.80
C GLY A 61 -20.63 14.83 -19.75
N ALA A 62 -20.41 13.56 -20.13
CA ALA A 62 -20.23 12.48 -19.18
C ALA A 62 -18.82 12.50 -18.54
N SER A 63 -18.76 12.18 -17.26
CA SER A 63 -17.52 11.89 -16.58
C SER A 63 -17.16 10.42 -16.71
N SER A 64 -15.86 10.10 -16.82
CA SER A 64 -15.39 8.73 -16.92
C SER A 64 -15.78 7.88 -15.71
N PRO A 65 -15.93 6.57 -15.89
CA PRO A 65 -16.23 5.67 -14.77
C PRO A 65 -15.16 5.68 -13.67
N LEU A 66 -13.87 5.81 -14.00
CA LEU A 66 -12.80 5.91 -12.99
C LEU A 66 -12.89 7.22 -12.20
N TYR A 67 -13.18 8.35 -12.87
CA TYR A 67 -13.43 9.62 -12.17
C TYR A 67 -14.63 9.50 -11.22
N GLN A 68 -15.73 8.86 -11.67
CA GLN A 68 -16.90 8.64 -10.84
C GLN A 68 -16.57 7.81 -9.60
N TYR A 69 -15.79 6.73 -9.74
CA TYR A 69 -15.34 5.93 -8.61
C TYR A 69 -14.58 6.74 -7.56
N LEU A 70 -13.65 7.58 -8.00
CA LEU A 70 -12.78 8.36 -7.11
C LEU A 70 -13.46 9.59 -6.50
N ASN A 71 -14.53 10.10 -7.13
CA ASN A 71 -15.12 11.38 -6.75
C ASN A 71 -16.63 11.32 -6.44
N ALA A 72 -17.23 10.12 -6.38
CA ALA A 72 -18.62 9.97 -5.95
C ALA A 72 -18.84 10.53 -4.53
N GLY A 73 -19.87 11.36 -4.36
CA GLY A 73 -20.21 11.98 -3.07
C GLY A 73 -19.37 13.20 -2.68
N LYS A 74 -18.42 13.63 -3.55
CA LYS A 74 -17.74 14.92 -3.40
C LYS A 74 -18.53 16.04 -4.09
N GLU A 75 -18.49 17.23 -3.50
CA GLU A 75 -19.01 18.45 -4.12
C GLU A 75 -17.96 19.04 -5.09
N SER A 76 -18.38 19.51 -6.27
CA SER A 76 -17.49 20.05 -7.29
C SER A 76 -17.63 21.56 -7.43
N ILE A 77 -16.53 22.28 -7.27
CA ILE A 77 -16.43 23.72 -7.55
C ILE A 77 -15.23 24.03 -8.43
N LEU A 78 -15.42 24.91 -9.41
CA LEU A 78 -14.38 25.40 -10.29
C LEU A 78 -13.75 26.67 -9.73
N LEU A 79 -12.53 26.58 -9.20
CA LEU A 79 -11.75 27.75 -8.76
C LEU A 79 -10.36 27.72 -9.41
N ASP A 80 -9.98 28.83 -10.06
CA ASP A 80 -8.67 28.98 -10.72
C ASP A 80 -7.74 29.82 -9.82
N PRO A 81 -6.71 29.26 -9.20
CA PRO A 81 -5.81 30.03 -8.33
C PRO A 81 -5.03 31.14 -9.04
N ARG A 82 -5.09 31.23 -10.38
CA ARG A 82 -4.57 32.40 -11.12
C ARG A 82 -5.47 33.62 -11.02
N ASP A 83 -6.75 33.43 -10.72
CA ASP A 83 -7.68 34.52 -10.42
C ASP A 83 -7.58 34.96 -8.95
N ALA A 84 -7.61 36.26 -8.68
CA ALA A 84 -7.44 36.78 -7.32
C ALA A 84 -8.64 36.48 -6.40
N GLN A 85 -9.85 36.46 -6.94
CA GLN A 85 -11.06 36.20 -6.17
C GLN A 85 -11.15 34.70 -5.85
N ASP A 86 -10.86 33.83 -6.83
CA ASP A 86 -10.85 32.39 -6.62
C ASP A 86 -9.78 31.98 -5.59
N ARG A 87 -8.60 32.64 -5.59
CA ARG A 87 -7.60 32.44 -4.52
C ARG A 87 -8.11 32.82 -3.14
N ALA A 88 -8.86 33.94 -3.05
CA ALA A 88 -9.46 34.34 -1.77
C ALA A 88 -10.47 33.30 -1.30
N HIS A 89 -11.35 32.81 -2.17
CA HIS A 89 -12.28 31.74 -1.83
C HIS A 89 -11.60 30.44 -1.39
N ILE A 90 -10.51 30.02 -2.08
CA ILE A 90 -9.72 28.85 -1.67
C ILE A 90 -9.16 29.05 -0.26
N ALA A 91 -8.60 30.22 0.04
CA ALA A 91 -8.04 30.52 1.36
C ALA A 91 -9.11 30.57 2.46
N GLU A 92 -10.29 31.12 2.15
CA GLU A 92 -11.43 31.17 3.09
C GLU A 92 -12.03 29.80 3.34
N LEU A 93 -12.11 28.91 2.33
CA LEU A 93 -12.52 27.52 2.49
C LEU A 93 -11.49 26.76 3.33
N ALA A 94 -10.18 26.95 3.07
CA ALA A 94 -9.11 26.31 3.85
C ALA A 94 -9.15 26.74 5.34
N ALA A 95 -9.53 27.99 5.63
CA ALA A 95 -9.70 28.45 7.00
C ALA A 95 -10.87 27.78 7.76
N ARG A 96 -11.77 27.08 7.07
CA ARG A 96 -12.91 26.34 7.62
C ARG A 96 -12.72 24.83 7.60
N ALA A 97 -11.79 24.33 6.80
CA ALA A 97 -11.58 22.90 6.62
C ALA A 97 -10.82 22.28 7.80
N ASP A 98 -11.07 21.00 8.05
CA ASP A 98 -10.27 20.17 8.96
C ASP A 98 -9.03 19.63 8.27
N LEU A 99 -9.15 19.32 6.96
CA LEU A 99 -8.04 18.82 6.14
C LEU A 99 -8.04 19.48 4.75
N VAL A 100 -6.84 19.69 4.21
CA VAL A 100 -6.61 20.04 2.80
C VAL A 100 -5.67 19.00 2.20
N PHE A 101 -6.05 18.42 1.06
CA PHE A 101 -5.20 17.60 0.23
C PHE A 101 -4.77 18.35 -1.03
N GLU A 102 -3.47 18.39 -1.34
CA GLU A 102 -2.92 18.97 -2.58
C GLU A 102 -1.84 18.08 -3.20
N ASP A 103 -1.76 18.07 -4.54
CA ASP A 103 -0.80 17.28 -5.32
C ASP A 103 -0.06 18.11 -6.40
N TRP A 104 0.03 19.41 -6.23
CA TRP A 104 0.62 20.32 -7.22
C TRP A 104 2.15 20.35 -7.24
N GLY A 105 2.77 19.43 -6.46
CA GLY A 105 4.22 19.28 -6.39
C GLY A 105 4.92 20.28 -5.49
N ALA A 106 6.24 20.17 -5.43
CA ALA A 106 7.06 20.99 -4.53
C ALA A 106 6.96 22.50 -4.83
N GLY A 107 6.44 23.24 -3.84
CA GLY A 107 6.19 24.68 -3.97
C GLY A 107 4.97 25.04 -4.82
N GLY A 108 4.13 24.06 -5.18
CA GLY A 108 3.02 24.26 -6.10
C GLY A 108 1.92 25.20 -5.60
N LEU A 109 1.63 25.23 -4.29
CA LEU A 109 0.71 26.18 -3.66
C LEU A 109 1.28 27.60 -3.75
N GLU A 110 2.53 27.77 -3.34
CA GLU A 110 3.22 29.06 -3.26
C GLU A 110 3.37 29.69 -4.65
N GLU A 111 3.67 28.93 -5.68
CA GLU A 111 3.74 29.39 -7.09
C GLU A 111 2.39 29.89 -7.63
N ARG A 112 1.30 29.43 -7.03
CA ARG A 112 -0.07 29.87 -7.34
C ARG A 112 -0.57 30.99 -6.43
N GLY A 113 0.30 31.48 -5.55
CA GLY A 113 -0.02 32.57 -4.61
C GLY A 113 -0.88 32.15 -3.43
N LEU A 114 -0.86 30.88 -3.07
CA LEU A 114 -1.50 30.31 -1.89
C LEU A 114 -0.44 30.00 -0.84
N ASP A 115 -0.66 30.44 0.41
CA ASP A 115 0.31 30.26 1.50
C ASP A 115 -0.25 29.31 2.56
N PRO A 116 0.25 28.05 2.63
CA PRO A 116 -0.20 27.09 3.62
C PRO A 116 0.07 27.54 5.06
N ASN A 117 1.12 28.35 5.31
CA ASN A 117 1.39 28.89 6.64
C ASN A 117 0.38 29.98 7.03
N ALA A 118 -0.15 30.74 6.07
CA ALA A 118 -1.23 31.68 6.33
C ALA A 118 -2.53 30.94 6.67
N TRP A 119 -2.79 29.81 6.03
CA TRP A 119 -3.95 28.95 6.35
C TRP A 119 -3.87 28.37 7.76
N LEU A 120 -2.71 27.85 8.19
CA LEU A 120 -2.49 27.37 9.56
C LEU A 120 -2.67 28.47 10.60
N LYS A 121 -2.30 29.74 10.27
CA LYS A 121 -2.55 30.88 11.17
C LYS A 121 -4.02 31.25 11.27
N ALA A 122 -4.77 31.11 10.17
CA ALA A 122 -6.22 31.38 10.14
C ALA A 122 -7.02 30.26 10.81
N ASN A 123 -6.56 29.01 10.64
CA ASN A 123 -7.14 27.81 11.27
C ASN A 123 -6.00 26.98 11.93
N PRO A 124 -5.76 27.18 13.22
CA PRO A 124 -4.69 26.49 13.94
C PRO A 124 -4.89 24.96 14.07
N ARG A 125 -6.04 24.42 13.65
CA ARG A 125 -6.33 22.98 13.68
C ARG A 125 -6.27 22.32 12.31
N LEU A 126 -5.94 23.08 11.27
CA LEU A 126 -5.92 22.57 9.92
C LEU A 126 -4.78 21.55 9.71
N GLY A 127 -5.12 20.36 9.21
CA GLY A 127 -4.15 19.46 8.63
C GLY A 127 -3.97 19.73 7.12
N ILE A 128 -2.74 19.84 6.64
CA ILE A 128 -2.45 20.05 5.21
C ILE A 128 -1.60 18.88 4.71
N VAL A 129 -2.15 18.06 3.82
CA VAL A 129 -1.44 16.94 3.19
C VAL A 129 -0.93 17.37 1.83
N ARG A 130 0.37 17.43 1.68
CA ARG A 130 1.06 17.79 0.43
C ARG A 130 1.66 16.54 -0.20
N LEU A 131 0.98 16.02 -1.20
CA LEU A 131 1.39 14.80 -1.90
C LEU A 131 2.22 15.16 -3.13
N SER A 132 3.41 14.57 -3.25
CA SER A 132 4.25 14.80 -4.42
C SER A 132 5.15 13.60 -4.74
N PRO A 133 5.66 13.48 -5.97
CA PRO A 133 6.51 12.35 -6.36
C PRO A 133 7.70 12.12 -5.42
N TRP A 134 8.41 13.19 -5.09
CA TRP A 134 9.67 13.13 -4.35
C TRP A 134 9.62 13.76 -2.95
N GLY A 135 8.47 14.29 -2.54
CA GLY A 135 8.33 15.17 -1.36
C GLY A 135 8.61 16.65 -1.71
N GLN A 136 8.32 17.53 -0.76
CA GLN A 136 8.45 18.98 -0.93
C GLN A 136 9.90 19.46 -0.89
N GLU A 137 10.80 18.68 -0.28
CA GLU A 137 12.20 19.07 -0.05
C GLU A 137 13.17 18.08 -0.71
N GLY A 138 14.43 18.50 -0.81
CA GLY A 138 15.52 17.70 -1.35
C GLY A 138 15.84 18.00 -2.82
N PRO A 139 16.96 17.45 -3.34
CA PRO A 139 17.48 17.81 -4.66
C PRO A 139 16.57 17.40 -5.83
N TRP A 140 15.68 16.39 -5.62
CA TRP A 140 14.79 15.89 -6.67
C TRP A 140 13.37 16.45 -6.57
N SER A 141 13.04 17.20 -5.53
CA SER A 141 11.66 17.62 -5.23
C SER A 141 10.92 18.24 -6.42
N ARG A 142 11.62 18.92 -7.31
CA ARG A 142 11.07 19.59 -8.51
C ARG A 142 11.26 18.80 -9.81
N PHE A 143 11.83 17.58 -9.76
CA PHE A 143 11.98 16.78 -10.96
C PHE A 143 10.65 16.15 -11.37
N PRO A 144 10.32 16.19 -12.67
CA PRO A 144 9.12 15.53 -13.15
C PRO A 144 9.23 14.01 -12.95
N ALA A 145 8.15 13.39 -12.51
CA ALA A 145 8.06 11.95 -12.34
C ALA A 145 6.61 11.50 -12.49
N ASN A 146 6.44 10.22 -12.71
CA ASN A 146 5.15 9.52 -12.69
C ASN A 146 5.35 8.09 -12.17
N ASP A 147 4.27 7.31 -12.03
CA ASP A 147 4.31 5.94 -11.51
C ASP A 147 5.46 5.11 -12.08
N PHE A 148 5.63 5.06 -13.41
CA PHE A 148 6.65 4.23 -14.05
C PHE A 148 8.09 4.65 -13.70
N THR A 149 8.37 5.96 -13.72
CA THR A 149 9.71 6.48 -13.39
C THR A 149 10.02 6.35 -11.90
N LEU A 150 9.00 6.47 -11.04
CA LEU A 150 9.15 6.21 -9.60
C LEU A 150 9.40 4.73 -9.33
N GLN A 151 8.69 3.79 -9.98
CA GLN A 151 8.98 2.36 -9.86
C GLN A 151 10.42 2.02 -10.25
N ALA A 152 10.95 2.67 -11.30
CA ALA A 152 12.36 2.49 -11.69
C ALA A 152 13.33 3.02 -10.63
N ALA A 153 13.06 4.19 -10.07
CA ALA A 153 13.87 4.82 -9.03
C ALA A 153 13.85 4.09 -7.69
N THR A 154 12.78 3.35 -7.37
CA THR A 154 12.72 2.49 -6.17
C THR A 154 13.46 1.17 -6.33
N GLY A 155 13.90 0.82 -7.54
CA GLY A 155 14.46 -0.49 -7.86
C GLY A 155 13.40 -1.60 -8.05
N SER A 156 12.11 -1.27 -7.99
CA SER A 156 11.03 -2.23 -8.18
C SER A 156 11.02 -2.85 -9.58
N VAL A 157 11.39 -2.08 -10.59
CA VAL A 157 11.41 -2.56 -11.98
C VAL A 157 12.55 -3.55 -12.20
N ASP A 158 13.76 -3.23 -11.74
CA ASP A 158 14.98 -3.99 -12.09
C ASP A 158 14.95 -5.44 -11.56
N TYR A 159 14.29 -5.72 -10.44
CA TYR A 159 14.25 -7.07 -9.88
C TYR A 159 13.01 -7.90 -10.28
N ARG A 160 12.08 -7.34 -11.10
CA ARG A 160 10.87 -8.06 -11.56
C ARG A 160 11.06 -8.62 -12.97
N GLY A 161 10.76 -9.90 -13.13
CA GLY A 161 10.79 -10.62 -14.41
C GLY A 161 11.88 -11.67 -14.51
N LEU A 162 11.94 -12.33 -15.65
CA LEU A 162 12.92 -13.35 -15.94
C LEU A 162 14.31 -12.72 -16.21
N PRO A 163 15.42 -13.34 -15.76
CA PRO A 163 16.77 -12.80 -15.94
C PRO A 163 17.13 -12.52 -17.39
N GLU A 164 16.73 -13.40 -18.32
CA GLU A 164 17.01 -13.33 -19.75
C GLU A 164 16.11 -12.35 -20.52
N ARG A 165 15.06 -11.82 -19.88
CA ARG A 165 14.12 -10.85 -20.48
C ARG A 165 14.35 -9.47 -19.89
N TYR A 166 13.87 -8.41 -20.56
CA TYR A 166 13.92 -7.06 -19.98
C TYR A 166 13.05 -6.95 -18.72
N PRO A 167 13.45 -6.11 -17.76
CA PRO A 167 12.71 -5.90 -16.54
C PRO A 167 11.39 -5.17 -16.81
N VAL A 168 10.38 -5.43 -15.97
CA VAL A 168 9.04 -4.88 -16.14
C VAL A 168 8.53 -4.19 -14.89
N ALA A 169 7.81 -3.08 -15.10
CA ALA A 169 7.07 -2.39 -14.04
C ALA A 169 5.79 -3.15 -13.66
N ALA A 170 5.29 -2.90 -12.46
CA ALA A 170 3.93 -3.30 -12.09
C ALA A 170 2.91 -2.45 -12.86
N GLY A 171 1.83 -3.09 -13.31
CA GLY A 171 0.76 -2.43 -14.04
C GLY A 171 -0.24 -1.69 -13.15
N GLY A 172 -1.22 -1.04 -13.78
CA GLY A 172 -2.37 -0.44 -13.10
C GLY A 172 -2.08 0.86 -12.35
N ARG A 173 -0.97 1.55 -12.67
CA ARG A 173 -0.55 2.81 -11.98
C ARG A 173 -0.47 2.63 -10.45
N ILE A 174 -0.03 1.46 -10.01
CA ILE A 174 -0.11 1.05 -8.59
C ILE A 174 0.61 2.03 -7.65
N GLY A 175 1.64 2.75 -8.10
CA GLY A 175 2.32 3.76 -7.30
C GLY A 175 1.44 4.97 -6.96
N ASP A 176 0.52 5.36 -7.84
CA ASP A 176 -0.44 6.43 -7.56
C ASP A 176 -1.42 6.01 -6.44
N TRP A 177 -1.90 4.76 -6.47
CA TRP A 177 -2.76 4.20 -5.41
C TRP A 177 -2.02 4.08 -4.08
N VAL A 178 -0.75 3.65 -4.10
CA VAL A 178 0.13 3.64 -2.92
C VAL A 178 0.24 5.04 -2.34
N GLY A 179 0.55 6.04 -3.17
CA GLY A 179 0.64 7.43 -2.74
C GLY A 179 -0.64 7.93 -2.09
N GLY A 180 -1.79 7.66 -2.70
CA GLY A 180 -3.09 8.05 -2.16
C GLY A 180 -3.44 7.38 -0.83
N THR A 181 -3.10 6.09 -0.69
CA THR A 181 -3.34 5.37 0.57
C THR A 181 -2.50 5.95 1.71
N PHE A 182 -1.21 6.23 1.47
CA PHE A 182 -0.36 6.86 2.49
C PHE A 182 -0.73 8.32 2.75
N ALA A 183 -1.22 9.05 1.75
CA ALA A 183 -1.77 10.39 1.96
C ALA A 183 -3.00 10.38 2.88
N ALA A 184 -3.87 9.38 2.76
CA ALA A 184 -5.04 9.25 3.64
C ALA A 184 -4.65 9.06 5.10
N ILE A 185 -3.72 8.12 5.41
CA ILE A 185 -3.27 7.89 6.79
C ILE A 185 -2.43 9.05 7.33
N SER A 186 -1.71 9.77 6.46
CA SER A 186 -1.01 11.01 6.84
C SER A 186 -2.00 12.12 7.18
N GLY A 187 -3.13 12.20 6.46
CA GLY A 187 -4.24 13.09 6.80
C GLY A 187 -4.86 12.76 8.16
N ILE A 188 -5.11 11.47 8.45
CA ILE A 188 -5.54 11.01 9.78
C ILE A 188 -4.55 11.46 10.86
N ALA A 189 -3.25 11.24 10.64
CA ALA A 189 -2.22 11.59 11.61
C ALA A 189 -2.18 13.11 11.87
N ALA A 190 -2.23 13.93 10.81
CA ALA A 190 -2.24 15.37 10.91
C ALA A 190 -3.50 15.90 11.63
N TRP A 191 -4.67 15.38 11.28
CA TRP A 191 -5.93 15.76 11.89
C TRP A 191 -6.02 15.37 13.37
N ARG A 192 -5.69 14.12 13.72
CA ARG A 192 -5.70 13.67 15.12
C ARG A 192 -4.73 14.45 15.99
N SER A 193 -3.50 14.69 15.48
CA SER A 193 -2.54 15.52 16.18
C SER A 193 -3.09 16.93 16.40
N ALA A 194 -3.68 17.56 15.38
CA ALA A 194 -4.28 18.89 15.51
C ALA A 194 -5.46 18.91 16.52
N CYS A 195 -6.25 17.84 16.57
CA CYS A 195 -7.31 17.68 17.59
C CYS A 195 -6.73 17.55 19.02
N GLN A 196 -5.60 16.88 19.20
CA GLN A 196 -4.98 16.67 20.52
C GLN A 196 -4.18 17.86 21.00
N THR A 197 -3.48 18.55 20.12
CA THR A 197 -2.53 19.61 20.48
C THR A 197 -3.09 21.02 20.27
N GLY A 198 -4.12 21.17 19.43
CA GLY A 198 -4.62 22.47 18.97
C GLY A 198 -3.73 23.13 17.91
N ASP A 199 -2.66 22.46 17.47
CA ASP A 199 -1.70 22.95 16.49
C ASP A 199 -1.81 22.11 15.20
N GLY A 200 -2.35 22.73 14.14
CA GLY A 200 -2.42 22.14 12.81
C GLY A 200 -1.03 22.01 12.19
N GLN A 201 -0.90 21.08 11.25
CA GLN A 201 0.40 20.78 10.69
C GLN A 201 0.37 20.42 9.20
N ILE A 202 1.55 20.49 8.59
CA ILE A 202 1.79 20.05 7.21
C ILE A 202 2.35 18.63 7.25
N ALA A 203 1.73 17.74 6.49
CA ALA A 203 2.18 16.38 6.19
C ALA A 203 2.72 16.32 4.75
N ASP A 204 4.04 16.27 4.58
CA ASP A 204 4.73 16.16 3.29
C ASP A 204 4.90 14.69 2.92
N VAL A 205 4.02 14.17 2.05
CA VAL A 205 3.98 12.79 1.62
C VAL A 205 4.77 12.61 0.33
N SER A 206 5.79 11.74 0.37
CA SER A 206 6.56 11.34 -0.80
C SER A 206 6.06 10.02 -1.37
N ILE A 207 5.53 10.02 -2.60
CA ILE A 207 5.12 8.79 -3.30
C ILE A 207 6.32 7.84 -3.46
N PHE A 208 7.51 8.38 -3.75
CA PHE A 208 8.75 7.60 -3.86
C PHE A 208 9.06 6.82 -2.58
N GLU A 209 8.99 7.48 -1.41
CA GLU A 209 9.22 6.83 -0.12
C GLU A 209 8.13 5.80 0.21
N ALA A 210 6.86 6.12 -0.08
CA ALA A 210 5.74 5.20 0.10
C ALA A 210 5.89 3.95 -0.78
N MET A 211 6.33 4.12 -2.02
CA MET A 211 6.61 3.00 -2.92
C MET A 211 7.79 2.14 -2.44
N ILE A 212 8.83 2.71 -1.83
CA ILE A 212 9.92 1.93 -1.23
C ILE A 212 9.36 1.03 -0.12
N GLN A 213 8.51 1.55 0.75
CA GLN A 213 7.87 0.77 1.82
C GLN A 213 7.02 -0.39 1.26
N CYS A 214 6.37 -0.19 0.12
CA CYS A 214 5.48 -1.18 -0.48
C CYS A 214 6.19 -2.20 -1.39
N PHE A 215 7.27 -1.81 -2.05
CA PHE A 215 7.86 -2.65 -3.10
C PHE A 215 9.26 -3.18 -2.76
N THR A 216 10.09 -2.41 -2.07
CA THR A 216 11.54 -2.65 -2.07
C THR A 216 12.21 -2.58 -0.71
N ILE A 217 11.46 -2.35 0.36
CA ILE A 217 11.96 -2.29 1.74
C ILE A 217 12.88 -3.47 2.08
N PHE A 218 12.48 -4.68 1.73
CA PHE A 218 13.25 -5.89 2.05
C PHE A 218 14.52 -6.02 1.22
N GLY A 219 14.57 -5.44 0.03
CA GLY A 219 15.77 -5.38 -0.79
C GLY A 219 16.86 -4.53 -0.12
N ASP A 220 16.53 -3.31 0.30
CA ASP A 220 17.47 -2.44 1.01
C ASP A 220 17.91 -3.06 2.34
N MET A 221 16.97 -3.52 3.14
CA MET A 221 17.28 -4.19 4.42
C MET A 221 18.18 -5.41 4.23
N GLY A 222 17.89 -6.25 3.20
CA GLY A 222 18.70 -7.43 2.87
C GLY A 222 20.12 -7.09 2.47
N SER A 223 20.33 -6.00 1.75
CA SER A 223 21.67 -5.56 1.31
C SER A 223 22.62 -5.28 2.47
N GLN A 224 22.09 -4.85 3.61
CA GLN A 224 22.86 -4.56 4.80
C GLN A 224 23.45 -5.82 5.46
N PHE A 225 22.75 -6.96 5.34
CA PHE A 225 23.16 -8.23 5.94
C PHE A 225 23.97 -9.12 4.97
N THR A 226 23.72 -9.02 3.66
CA THR A 226 24.34 -9.89 2.67
C THR A 226 25.41 -9.22 1.82
N GLY A 227 25.37 -7.89 1.70
CA GLY A 227 26.34 -7.10 0.95
C GLY A 227 26.34 -7.29 -0.57
N GLY A 228 25.36 -8.01 -1.12
CA GLY A 228 25.24 -8.31 -2.54
C GLY A 228 24.04 -7.65 -3.21
N LEU A 229 24.08 -7.50 -4.54
CA LEU A 229 22.92 -7.16 -5.35
C LEU A 229 22.02 -8.41 -5.50
N LEU A 230 20.72 -8.20 -5.60
CA LEU A 230 19.78 -9.27 -5.95
C LEU A 230 19.68 -9.40 -7.46
N ASP A 231 19.79 -10.65 -7.94
CA ASP A 231 19.47 -10.97 -9.31
C ASP A 231 17.94 -10.91 -9.52
N ARG A 232 17.56 -10.50 -10.71
CA ARG A 232 16.16 -10.53 -11.13
C ARG A 232 15.68 -11.98 -11.17
N SER A 233 14.49 -12.21 -10.63
CA SER A 233 13.91 -13.55 -10.49
C SER A 233 12.38 -13.50 -10.49
N ILE A 234 11.77 -14.66 -10.57
CA ILE A 234 10.35 -14.90 -10.27
C ILE A 234 10.24 -15.92 -9.13
N GLU A 235 9.12 -15.95 -8.47
CA GLU A 235 8.80 -17.02 -7.51
C GLU A 235 8.51 -18.33 -8.26
N ILE A 236 8.84 -19.48 -7.65
CA ILE A 236 8.61 -20.82 -8.19
C ILE A 236 8.05 -21.72 -7.07
N PRO A 237 6.80 -22.21 -7.19
CA PRO A 237 5.79 -21.88 -8.19
C PRO A 237 5.24 -20.46 -8.01
N SER A 238 4.64 -19.90 -9.06
CA SER A 238 3.97 -18.61 -9.02
C SER A 238 2.65 -18.64 -9.80
N ILE A 239 2.65 -18.13 -11.04
CA ILE A 239 1.48 -18.20 -11.92
C ILE A 239 1.77 -19.25 -12.99
N GLU A 240 1.02 -20.33 -12.93
CA GLU A 240 1.27 -21.50 -13.78
C GLU A 240 0.09 -21.74 -14.74
N PRO A 241 0.37 -22.24 -15.95
CA PRO A 241 -0.70 -22.58 -16.90
C PRO A 241 -1.45 -23.82 -16.43
N THR A 242 -2.77 -23.81 -16.62
CA THR A 242 -3.64 -24.97 -16.39
C THR A 242 -4.26 -25.44 -17.72
N LYS A 243 -5.10 -26.46 -17.66
CA LYS A 243 -5.82 -26.95 -18.83
C LYS A 243 -6.77 -25.91 -19.44
N ASP A 244 -7.27 -24.97 -18.64
CA ASP A 244 -8.32 -24.00 -19.01
C ASP A 244 -7.94 -22.53 -18.72
N GLY A 245 -6.71 -22.25 -18.33
CA GLY A 245 -6.26 -20.90 -18.02
C GLY A 245 -4.97 -20.83 -17.24
N HIS A 246 -5.00 -20.10 -16.15
CA HIS A 246 -3.86 -19.93 -15.23
C HIS A 246 -4.31 -20.05 -13.78
N ILE A 247 -3.38 -20.50 -12.94
CA ILE A 247 -3.56 -20.61 -11.49
C ILE A 247 -2.38 -19.99 -10.77
N GLY A 248 -2.65 -19.33 -9.66
CA GLY A 248 -1.62 -18.76 -8.79
C GLY A 248 -1.34 -19.67 -7.59
N PHE A 249 -0.08 -19.97 -7.36
CA PHE A 249 0.41 -20.67 -6.18
C PHE A 249 1.32 -19.77 -5.36
N CYS A 250 1.43 -20.09 -4.06
CA CYS A 250 2.41 -19.46 -3.18
C CYS A 250 2.94 -20.49 -2.20
N THR A 251 4.25 -20.73 -2.19
CA THR A 251 4.92 -21.64 -1.25
C THR A 251 5.99 -20.89 -0.48
N ILE A 252 5.63 -20.31 0.66
CA ILE A 252 6.53 -19.54 1.52
C ILE A 252 7.38 -20.46 2.39
N THR A 253 6.76 -21.53 2.94
CA THR A 253 7.43 -22.46 3.84
C THR A 253 7.98 -23.68 3.11
N GLY A 254 9.05 -24.30 3.66
CA GLY A 254 9.58 -25.54 3.13
C GLY A 254 8.55 -26.67 3.10
N GLN A 255 7.65 -26.74 4.09
CA GLN A 255 6.58 -27.73 4.12
C GLN A 255 5.61 -27.54 2.94
N GLN A 256 5.18 -26.27 2.69
CA GLN A 256 4.30 -25.98 1.55
C GLN A 256 4.94 -26.36 0.21
N TRP A 257 6.26 -26.14 0.07
CA TRP A 257 7.00 -26.58 -1.11
C TRP A 257 7.01 -28.10 -1.29
N THR A 258 7.32 -28.83 -0.22
CA THR A 258 7.33 -30.30 -0.23
C THR A 258 5.96 -30.87 -0.57
N ASP A 259 4.90 -30.34 0.06
CA ASP A 259 3.51 -30.74 -0.17
C ASP A 259 3.09 -30.46 -1.62
N PHE A 260 3.46 -29.27 -2.15
CA PHE A 260 3.22 -28.91 -3.54
C PHE A 260 3.90 -29.87 -4.52
N CYS A 261 5.19 -30.14 -4.34
CA CYS A 261 5.94 -31.06 -5.21
C CYS A 261 5.35 -32.49 -5.16
N SER A 262 4.95 -32.93 -3.98
CA SER A 262 4.29 -34.24 -3.80
C SER A 262 2.92 -34.26 -4.49
N MET A 263 2.14 -33.19 -4.39
CA MET A 263 0.83 -33.05 -5.03
C MET A 263 0.92 -33.13 -6.56
N ILE A 264 1.95 -32.54 -7.17
CA ILE A 264 2.18 -32.59 -8.62
C ILE A 264 2.90 -33.88 -9.06
N GLY A 265 3.12 -34.86 -8.13
CA GLY A 265 3.76 -36.14 -8.43
C GLY A 265 5.27 -36.10 -8.63
N ARG A 266 5.95 -35.02 -8.19
CA ARG A 266 7.40 -34.82 -8.32
C ARG A 266 8.11 -35.07 -6.99
N GLN A 267 8.05 -36.35 -6.54
CA GLN A 267 8.73 -36.76 -5.32
C GLN A 267 10.25 -36.60 -5.38
N ASP A 268 10.82 -36.70 -6.57
CA ASP A 268 12.26 -36.47 -6.84
C ASP A 268 12.68 -35.02 -6.52
N ILE A 269 11.78 -34.04 -6.72
CA ILE A 269 12.00 -32.63 -6.37
C ILE A 269 11.70 -32.40 -4.89
N ALA A 270 10.61 -33.00 -4.37
CA ALA A 270 10.19 -32.85 -2.98
C ALA A 270 11.25 -33.32 -1.96
N GLU A 271 11.95 -34.41 -2.27
CA GLU A 271 12.99 -35.02 -1.40
C GLU A 271 14.38 -34.40 -1.58
N ASN A 272 14.55 -33.52 -2.54
CA ASN A 272 15.85 -32.90 -2.79
C ASN A 272 16.03 -31.64 -1.92
N GLU A 273 16.81 -31.76 -0.85
CA GLU A 273 17.11 -30.66 0.09
C GLU A 273 17.63 -29.38 -0.60
N ARG A 274 18.31 -29.52 -1.75
CA ARG A 274 18.78 -28.36 -2.53
C ARG A 274 17.64 -27.39 -2.89
N TYR A 275 16.46 -27.94 -3.23
CA TYR A 275 15.32 -27.13 -3.68
C TYR A 275 14.47 -26.54 -2.55
N MET A 276 14.86 -26.76 -1.30
CA MET A 276 14.29 -26.00 -0.16
C MET A 276 14.70 -24.50 -0.27
N ASP A 277 15.84 -24.19 -0.89
CA ASP A 277 16.25 -22.81 -1.17
C ASP A 277 15.69 -22.35 -2.53
N ALA A 278 14.94 -21.25 -2.53
CA ALA A 278 14.34 -20.64 -3.73
C ALA A 278 15.40 -20.23 -4.78
N ARG A 279 16.60 -19.85 -4.36
CA ARG A 279 17.71 -19.51 -5.28
C ARG A 279 18.14 -20.71 -6.11
N ASN A 280 18.16 -21.89 -5.52
CA ASN A 280 18.48 -23.13 -6.25
C ASN A 280 17.37 -23.53 -7.21
N ARG A 281 16.10 -23.28 -6.87
CA ARG A 281 14.96 -23.45 -7.78
C ARG A 281 15.12 -22.52 -9.00
N MET A 282 15.51 -21.27 -8.75
CA MET A 282 15.77 -20.31 -9.83
C MET A 282 16.99 -20.67 -10.68
N ALA A 283 18.06 -21.17 -10.07
CA ALA A 283 19.24 -21.64 -10.80
C ALA A 283 18.94 -22.82 -11.75
N ASP A 284 17.99 -23.68 -11.38
CA ASP A 284 17.52 -24.79 -12.20
C ASP A 284 16.14 -24.53 -12.82
N PHE A 285 15.85 -23.25 -13.18
CA PHE A 285 14.55 -22.75 -13.60
C PHE A 285 13.88 -23.58 -14.68
N GLU A 286 14.56 -23.88 -15.78
CA GLU A 286 13.99 -24.64 -16.90
C GLU A 286 13.51 -26.04 -16.47
N PHE A 287 14.27 -26.71 -15.63
CA PHE A 287 13.92 -28.03 -15.11
C PHE A 287 12.73 -27.97 -14.16
N ILE A 288 12.78 -27.09 -13.18
CA ILE A 288 11.74 -26.99 -12.14
C ILE A 288 10.44 -26.46 -12.73
N SER A 289 10.50 -25.34 -13.46
CA SER A 289 9.32 -24.72 -14.09
C SER A 289 8.71 -25.64 -15.15
N GLY A 290 9.54 -26.32 -15.96
CA GLY A 290 9.06 -27.31 -16.92
C GLY A 290 8.28 -28.45 -16.28
N ALA A 291 8.79 -28.99 -15.18
CA ALA A 291 8.13 -30.07 -14.42
C ALA A 291 6.80 -29.62 -13.81
N ILE A 292 6.75 -28.40 -13.27
CA ILE A 292 5.53 -27.82 -12.70
C ILE A 292 4.49 -27.61 -13.79
N GLN A 293 4.85 -26.99 -14.92
CA GLN A 293 3.94 -26.69 -16.02
C GLN A 293 3.43 -27.93 -16.73
N GLU A 294 4.24 -29.00 -16.83
CA GLU A 294 3.79 -30.29 -17.35
C GLU A 294 2.64 -30.83 -16.50
N ALA A 295 2.80 -30.84 -15.18
CA ALA A 295 1.79 -31.32 -14.25
C ALA A 295 0.55 -30.41 -14.19
N THR A 296 0.72 -29.10 -14.13
CA THR A 296 -0.40 -28.18 -13.93
C THR A 296 -1.34 -28.12 -15.13
N ARG A 297 -0.85 -28.36 -16.35
CA ARG A 297 -1.69 -28.45 -17.58
C ARG A 297 -2.59 -29.68 -17.64
N GLU A 298 -2.41 -30.68 -16.79
CA GLU A 298 -3.25 -31.87 -16.79
C GLU A 298 -4.66 -31.64 -16.25
N LYS A 299 -4.83 -30.65 -15.37
CA LYS A 299 -6.09 -30.37 -14.70
C LYS A 299 -6.57 -28.94 -14.95
N THR A 300 -7.85 -28.72 -14.72
CA THR A 300 -8.48 -27.40 -14.74
C THR A 300 -8.05 -26.58 -13.51
N THR A 301 -8.21 -25.28 -13.59
CA THR A 301 -7.97 -24.36 -12.47
C THR A 301 -8.81 -24.76 -11.24
N ALA A 302 -10.08 -25.11 -11.45
CA ALA A 302 -10.97 -25.52 -10.37
C ALA A 302 -10.50 -26.80 -9.66
N GLU A 303 -10.08 -27.83 -10.42
CA GLU A 303 -9.55 -29.08 -9.87
C GLU A 303 -8.28 -28.85 -9.05
N TRP A 304 -7.39 -27.93 -9.48
CA TRP A 304 -6.19 -27.59 -8.71
C TRP A 304 -6.52 -26.82 -7.44
N VAL A 305 -7.47 -25.88 -7.49
CA VAL A 305 -7.93 -25.16 -6.28
C VAL A 305 -8.45 -26.13 -5.23
N GLU A 306 -9.30 -27.09 -5.59
CA GLU A 306 -9.85 -28.10 -4.68
C GLU A 306 -8.75 -28.96 -4.03
N LEU A 307 -7.77 -29.42 -4.82
CA LEU A 307 -6.63 -30.19 -4.30
C LEU A 307 -5.78 -29.40 -3.32
N CYS A 308 -5.46 -28.15 -3.65
CA CYS A 308 -4.66 -27.29 -2.80
C CYS A 308 -5.37 -26.94 -1.49
N GLU A 309 -6.68 -26.74 -1.51
CA GLU A 309 -7.47 -26.53 -0.28
C GLU A 309 -7.38 -27.70 0.68
N MET A 310 -7.51 -28.92 0.17
CA MET A 310 -7.37 -30.13 0.99
C MET A 310 -5.97 -30.24 1.64
N LEU A 311 -4.92 -29.80 0.93
CA LEU A 311 -3.53 -29.84 1.39
C LEU A 311 -3.07 -28.55 2.09
N ARG A 312 -3.94 -27.53 2.16
CA ARG A 312 -3.64 -26.22 2.74
C ARG A 312 -2.46 -25.51 2.04
N ILE A 313 -2.31 -25.72 0.75
CA ILE A 313 -1.36 -24.98 -0.09
C ILE A 313 -2.04 -23.70 -0.53
N PRO A 314 -1.43 -22.52 -0.30
CA PRO A 314 -2.00 -21.25 -0.74
C PRO A 314 -2.15 -21.20 -2.26
N VAL A 315 -3.39 -20.97 -2.72
CA VAL A 315 -3.77 -21.03 -4.13
C VAL A 315 -4.92 -20.08 -4.43
N THR A 316 -4.91 -19.48 -5.62
CA THR A 316 -6.02 -18.66 -6.13
C THR A 316 -6.16 -18.78 -7.65
N PRO A 317 -7.36 -18.66 -8.21
CA PRO A 317 -7.51 -18.37 -9.62
C PRO A 317 -6.90 -16.99 -9.93
N ILE A 318 -6.45 -16.78 -11.17
CA ILE A 318 -5.98 -15.46 -11.60
C ILE A 318 -7.20 -14.60 -11.93
N GLY A 319 -7.38 -13.55 -11.12
CA GLY A 319 -8.47 -12.59 -11.31
C GLY A 319 -8.17 -11.57 -12.39
N ASN A 320 -9.21 -11.06 -13.03
CA ASN A 320 -9.16 -9.89 -13.93
C ASN A 320 -10.50 -9.15 -13.91
N GLY A 321 -10.56 -8.00 -14.56
CA GLY A 321 -11.76 -7.16 -14.55
C GLY A 321 -13.05 -7.85 -14.98
N GLY A 322 -12.96 -8.85 -15.86
CA GLY A 322 -14.12 -9.61 -16.34
C GLY A 322 -14.54 -10.76 -15.42
N THR A 323 -13.60 -11.37 -14.67
CA THR A 323 -13.87 -12.56 -13.84
C THR A 323 -14.17 -12.24 -12.39
N LEU A 324 -13.59 -11.18 -11.85
CA LEU A 324 -13.68 -10.81 -10.43
C LEU A 324 -15.12 -10.66 -9.91
N PRO A 325 -16.04 -9.92 -10.58
CA PRO A 325 -17.40 -9.74 -10.07
C PRO A 325 -18.25 -11.01 -10.09
N ALA A 326 -17.82 -12.05 -10.81
CA ALA A 326 -18.52 -13.32 -10.93
C ALA A 326 -18.00 -14.41 -9.98
N MET A 327 -16.92 -14.17 -9.24
CA MET A 327 -16.39 -15.13 -8.26
C MET A 327 -17.32 -15.24 -7.05
N ASP A 328 -17.64 -16.46 -6.64
CA ASP A 328 -18.56 -16.76 -5.53
C ASP A 328 -18.20 -16.03 -4.23
N HIS A 329 -16.90 -16.01 -3.90
CA HIS A 329 -16.40 -15.31 -2.72
C HIS A 329 -16.63 -13.80 -2.79
N MET A 330 -16.41 -13.20 -3.96
CA MET A 330 -16.61 -11.76 -4.15
C MET A 330 -18.10 -11.39 -4.12
N ILE A 331 -18.95 -12.28 -4.62
CA ILE A 331 -20.42 -12.10 -4.56
C ILE A 331 -20.91 -12.19 -3.11
N GLU A 332 -20.51 -13.25 -2.37
CA GLU A 332 -20.99 -13.44 -1.00
C GLU A 332 -20.48 -12.36 -0.04
N ARG A 333 -19.32 -11.81 -0.32
CA ARG A 333 -18.77 -10.68 0.44
C ARG A 333 -19.26 -9.33 -0.05
N GLU A 334 -20.06 -9.27 -1.11
CA GLU A 334 -20.49 -7.99 -1.72
C GLU A 334 -19.29 -7.07 -2.00
N ALA A 335 -18.17 -7.66 -2.49
CA ALA A 335 -16.93 -6.93 -2.70
C ALA A 335 -17.05 -5.84 -3.79
N PHE A 336 -18.01 -5.99 -4.68
CA PHE A 336 -18.33 -5.04 -5.73
C PHE A 336 -19.77 -4.55 -5.62
N GLN A 337 -19.95 -3.25 -5.88
CA GLN A 337 -21.26 -2.59 -5.87
C GLN A 337 -21.52 -1.96 -7.24
N LEU A 338 -22.80 -1.86 -7.61
CA LEU A 338 -23.20 -1.16 -8.81
C LEU A 338 -23.23 0.35 -8.55
N ALA A 339 -22.38 1.09 -9.24
CA ALA A 339 -22.38 2.54 -9.17
C ALA A 339 -23.61 3.14 -9.85
N PRO A 340 -24.05 4.36 -9.48
CA PRO A 340 -25.14 5.08 -10.17
C PRO A 340 -24.91 5.21 -11.69
N GLY A 341 -23.63 5.27 -12.14
CA GLY A 341 -23.23 5.27 -13.55
C GLY A 341 -23.39 3.93 -14.28
N GLY A 342 -23.89 2.87 -13.63
CA GLY A 342 -24.23 1.58 -14.25
C GLY A 342 -23.05 0.62 -14.45
N PHE A 343 -21.94 0.82 -13.74
CA PHE A 343 -20.75 -0.05 -13.74
C PHE A 343 -20.46 -0.62 -12.35
N HIS A 344 -19.76 -1.74 -12.28
CA HIS A 344 -19.31 -2.30 -11.01
C HIS A 344 -18.03 -1.61 -10.52
N GLN A 345 -17.98 -1.33 -9.23
CA GLN A 345 -16.81 -0.78 -8.55
C GLN A 345 -16.59 -1.47 -7.19
N PRO A 346 -15.35 -1.54 -6.67
CA PRO A 346 -15.11 -2.02 -5.31
C PRO A 346 -15.83 -1.16 -4.28
N ARG A 347 -16.33 -1.79 -3.21
CA ARG A 347 -16.80 -1.07 -2.01
C ARG A 347 -15.61 -0.55 -1.18
N ALA A 348 -15.91 0.21 -0.12
CA ALA A 348 -14.91 0.59 0.89
C ALA A 348 -14.19 -0.66 1.44
N PRO A 349 -12.84 -0.66 1.53
CA PRO A 349 -12.05 -1.86 1.82
C PRO A 349 -11.95 -2.20 3.31
N TRP A 350 -13.00 -1.94 4.07
CA TRP A 350 -13.13 -2.29 5.49
C TRP A 350 -14.57 -2.60 5.86
N ARG A 351 -14.72 -3.24 7.01
CA ARG A 351 -16.02 -3.43 7.68
C ARG A 351 -15.89 -3.05 9.15
N LEU A 352 -16.81 -2.24 9.63
CA LEU A 352 -16.98 -1.90 11.04
C LEU A 352 -18.23 -2.61 11.56
N GLU A 353 -18.17 -3.17 12.77
CA GLU A 353 -19.33 -3.82 13.36
C GLU A 353 -20.48 -2.84 13.62
N SER A 354 -20.14 -1.62 14.03
CA SER A 354 -21.11 -0.59 14.43
C SER A 354 -21.70 0.22 13.27
N CYS A 355 -21.04 0.28 12.13
CA CYS A 355 -21.40 1.18 11.05
C CYS A 355 -21.09 0.58 9.67
N GLN A 356 -22.05 0.70 8.75
CA GLN A 356 -21.78 0.39 7.34
C GLN A 356 -21.09 1.60 6.67
N PRO A 357 -20.28 1.37 5.63
CA PRO A 357 -19.77 2.46 4.80
C PRO A 357 -20.91 3.29 4.23
N ARG A 358 -20.64 4.56 3.96
CA ARG A 358 -21.61 5.45 3.32
C ARG A 358 -22.05 4.85 1.97
N GLU A 359 -23.33 4.98 1.67
CA GLU A 359 -23.84 4.61 0.34
C GLU A 359 -23.14 5.40 -0.77
N ILE A 360 -22.89 4.76 -1.90
CA ILE A 360 -22.23 5.40 -3.04
C ILE A 360 -23.13 6.52 -3.57
N GLY A 361 -22.65 7.75 -3.42
CA GLY A 361 -23.30 8.93 -3.97
C GLY A 361 -23.17 9.04 -5.49
N THR A 362 -23.86 10.01 -6.05
CA THR A 362 -23.62 10.46 -7.43
C THR A 362 -22.34 11.31 -7.48
N THR A 363 -21.82 11.48 -8.68
CA THR A 363 -20.69 12.38 -8.94
C THR A 363 -21.22 13.69 -9.47
N SER A 364 -20.86 14.80 -8.84
CA SER A 364 -21.26 16.13 -9.29
C SER A 364 -20.71 16.45 -10.67
N ALA A 365 -21.49 17.13 -11.47
CA ALA A 365 -20.99 17.74 -12.71
C ALA A 365 -19.96 18.84 -12.38
N LEU A 366 -19.20 19.25 -13.37
CA LEU A 366 -18.19 20.31 -13.17
C LEU A 366 -18.87 21.61 -12.71
N ASP A 367 -18.45 22.14 -11.57
CA ASP A 367 -18.94 23.40 -10.96
C ASP A 367 -20.43 23.33 -10.48
N GLU A 368 -20.99 22.14 -10.31
CA GLU A 368 -22.41 21.96 -9.96
C GLU A 368 -22.74 22.58 -8.61
N ASP A 369 -21.84 22.39 -7.64
CA ASP A 369 -22.09 22.72 -6.23
C ASP A 369 -21.61 24.14 -5.85
N ARG A 370 -21.25 24.96 -6.86
CA ARG A 370 -20.64 26.29 -6.64
C ARG A 370 -21.44 27.17 -5.66
N ALA A 371 -22.75 27.25 -5.83
CA ALA A 371 -23.58 28.11 -4.99
C ALA A 371 -23.58 27.63 -3.53
N GLU A 372 -23.78 26.33 -3.31
CA GLU A 372 -23.84 25.73 -1.98
C GLU A 372 -22.48 25.81 -1.27
N VAL A 373 -21.38 25.59 -2.00
CA VAL A 373 -20.04 25.71 -1.44
C VAL A 373 -19.69 27.17 -1.09
N LEU A 374 -20.07 28.15 -1.92
CA LEU A 374 -19.81 29.55 -1.60
C LEU A 374 -20.70 30.08 -0.48
N ASP A 375 -21.91 29.56 -0.30
CA ASP A 375 -22.81 29.92 0.84
C ASP A 375 -22.14 29.59 2.20
N LEU A 376 -21.22 28.58 2.25
CA LEU A 376 -20.42 28.30 3.45
C LEU A 376 -19.55 29.47 3.89
N LEU A 377 -19.20 30.37 2.98
CA LEU A 377 -18.36 31.53 3.28
C LEU A 377 -19.11 32.64 3.99
N ASP A 378 -20.44 32.63 3.94
CA ASP A 378 -21.31 33.60 4.63
C ASP A 378 -21.49 33.27 6.13
N ASP A 379 -21.21 32.02 6.53
CA ASP A 379 -21.27 31.56 7.92
C ASP A 379 -19.97 31.88 8.66
N GLU A 380 -20.05 32.17 9.97
CA GLU A 380 -18.84 32.25 10.79
C GLU A 380 -18.23 30.84 10.97
N PRO A 381 -16.86 30.70 10.89
CA PRO A 381 -16.21 29.42 11.08
C PRO A 381 -16.54 28.81 12.45
N VAL A 382 -17.11 27.63 12.48
CA VAL A 382 -17.34 26.89 13.72
C VAL A 382 -16.02 26.21 14.10
N GLN A 383 -15.41 26.69 15.18
CA GLN A 383 -14.28 25.98 15.79
C GLN A 383 -14.82 25.04 16.87
N PRO A 384 -14.70 23.71 16.75
CA PRO A 384 -15.11 22.80 17.80
C PRO A 384 -14.28 23.04 19.07
N GLU A 385 -14.94 23.00 20.23
CA GLU A 385 -14.23 22.91 21.51
C GLU A 385 -13.61 21.50 21.61
N VAL A 386 -12.31 21.43 21.77
CA VAL A 386 -11.57 20.17 21.93
C VAL A 386 -10.83 20.21 23.26
N ASP A 387 -10.95 19.11 24.00
CA ASP A 387 -10.13 18.86 25.19
C ASP A 387 -8.76 18.35 24.73
N PHE A 388 -7.71 19.13 24.99
CA PHE A 388 -6.37 18.82 24.52
C PHE A 388 -5.72 17.78 25.41
N GLY A 389 -5.25 16.66 24.79
CA GLY A 389 -4.42 15.66 25.46
C GLY A 389 -2.96 16.08 25.53
N ASP A 390 -2.21 15.42 26.39
CA ASP A 390 -0.76 15.70 26.60
C ASP A 390 0.17 15.01 25.57
N GLY A 391 -0.37 14.39 24.51
CA GLY A 391 0.42 13.59 23.55
C GLY A 391 0.91 14.37 22.34
N ASP A 392 2.20 14.28 22.01
CA ASP A 392 2.77 14.91 20.80
C ASP A 392 2.42 14.14 19.53
N LEU A 393 2.31 12.81 19.57
CA LEU A 393 2.06 11.93 18.42
C LEU A 393 0.60 11.45 18.38
N PRO A 394 0.00 11.26 17.17
CA PRO A 394 -1.46 11.09 17.01
C PRO A 394 -2.06 9.82 17.65
N PHE A 395 -1.26 8.80 17.93
CA PHE A 395 -1.69 7.59 18.64
C PHE A 395 -1.02 7.42 20.01
N ALA A 396 -0.43 8.49 20.56
CA ALA A 396 0.13 8.46 21.89
C ALA A 396 -0.93 8.07 22.94
N GLY A 397 -0.52 7.27 23.92
CA GLY A 397 -1.40 6.77 24.97
C GLY A 397 -2.23 5.54 24.61
N LEU A 398 -2.22 5.09 23.32
CA LEU A 398 -2.87 3.84 22.93
C LEU A 398 -1.95 2.65 23.16
N ARG A 399 -2.49 1.57 23.73
CA ARG A 399 -1.81 0.30 23.95
C ARG A 399 -2.33 -0.76 23.00
N VAL A 400 -1.42 -1.37 22.23
CA VAL A 400 -1.71 -2.37 21.19
C VAL A 400 -1.13 -3.72 21.59
N VAL A 401 -1.99 -4.75 21.65
CA VAL A 401 -1.58 -6.16 21.71
C VAL A 401 -1.52 -6.70 20.29
N ASP A 402 -0.30 -6.93 19.81
CA ASP A 402 0.03 -7.35 18.45
C ASP A 402 0.21 -8.87 18.39
N LEU A 403 -0.82 -9.60 17.92
CA LEU A 403 -0.80 -11.06 17.70
C LEU A 403 -0.42 -11.40 16.25
N THR A 404 -0.01 -10.41 15.45
CA THR A 404 0.18 -10.58 14.01
C THR A 404 1.49 -11.27 13.66
N ALA A 405 1.56 -11.82 12.46
CA ALA A 405 2.77 -12.43 11.91
C ALA A 405 2.96 -12.07 10.43
N PHE A 406 4.13 -12.30 9.89
CA PHE A 406 4.54 -12.03 8.52
C PHE A 406 4.66 -10.53 8.21
N TRP A 407 3.83 -9.95 7.31
CA TRP A 407 4.04 -8.59 6.83
C TRP A 407 2.87 -7.64 7.15
N ALA A 408 1.67 -7.90 6.66
CA ALA A 408 0.56 -6.96 6.73
C ALA A 408 0.23 -6.49 8.16
N GLY A 409 0.01 -7.43 9.08
CA GLY A 409 -0.27 -7.10 10.48
C GLY A 409 0.91 -6.41 11.18
N PRO A 410 2.13 -6.97 11.15
CA PRO A 410 3.30 -6.34 11.74
C PRO A 410 3.60 -4.94 11.19
N TYR A 411 3.36 -4.67 9.90
CA TYR A 411 3.56 -3.33 9.36
C TYR A 411 2.46 -2.36 9.81
N THR A 412 1.21 -2.83 9.97
CA THR A 412 0.14 -2.02 10.59
C THR A 412 0.54 -1.53 11.97
N THR A 413 1.03 -2.45 12.82
CA THR A 413 1.43 -2.10 14.19
C THR A 413 2.74 -1.33 14.26
N SER A 414 3.64 -1.46 13.26
CA SER A 414 4.81 -0.59 13.10
C SER A 414 4.39 0.85 12.79
N ILE A 415 3.44 1.07 11.89
CA ILE A 415 2.89 2.42 11.61
C ILE A 415 2.27 3.02 12.88
N LEU A 416 1.51 2.23 13.65
CA LEU A 416 0.94 2.71 14.92
C LEU A 416 2.02 3.09 15.93
N SER A 417 3.10 2.29 16.02
CA SER A 417 4.25 2.58 16.88
C SER A 417 4.98 3.86 16.46
N ASP A 418 5.24 4.05 15.16
CA ASP A 418 5.85 5.26 14.62
C ASP A 418 5.03 6.51 14.94
N LEU A 419 3.71 6.36 14.98
CA LEU A 419 2.77 7.43 15.28
C LEU A 419 2.37 7.51 16.76
N GLY A 420 3.12 6.83 17.66
CA GLY A 420 3.07 7.05 19.11
C GLY A 420 2.41 5.97 19.94
N ALA A 421 1.82 4.92 19.35
CA ALA A 421 1.21 3.84 20.13
C ALA A 421 2.27 2.96 20.79
N GLU A 422 1.98 2.47 21.99
CA GLU A 422 2.74 1.41 22.64
C GLU A 422 2.33 0.05 22.04
N VAL A 423 3.26 -0.66 21.41
CA VAL A 423 3.00 -1.95 20.78
C VAL A 423 3.70 -3.09 21.49
N ILE A 424 2.92 -4.06 21.97
CA ILE A 424 3.41 -5.32 22.54
C ILE A 424 3.15 -6.44 21.55
N LYS A 425 4.20 -6.90 20.88
CA LYS A 425 4.17 -8.06 20.00
C LYS A 425 4.19 -9.33 20.85
N VAL A 426 3.22 -10.21 20.61
CA VAL A 426 3.11 -11.51 21.29
C VAL A 426 3.51 -12.60 20.30
N GLU A 427 4.59 -13.30 20.63
CA GLU A 427 5.07 -14.47 19.88
C GLU A 427 5.01 -15.74 20.74
N SER A 428 5.53 -16.86 20.27
CA SER A 428 5.81 -18.05 21.09
C SER A 428 7.10 -18.72 20.65
N ILE A 429 7.83 -19.31 21.58
CA ILE A 429 9.08 -20.01 21.24
C ILE A 429 8.84 -21.31 20.47
N GLN A 430 7.62 -21.87 20.50
CA GLN A 430 7.23 -23.04 19.73
C GLN A 430 6.91 -22.66 18.27
N ARG A 431 6.45 -21.42 18.06
CA ARG A 431 6.01 -20.93 16.76
C ARG A 431 6.24 -19.43 16.63
N PRO A 432 7.51 -19.01 16.59
CA PRO A 432 7.84 -17.60 16.37
C PRO A 432 7.31 -17.10 15.01
N ASP A 433 7.31 -15.81 14.81
CA ASP A 433 6.96 -15.23 13.52
C ASP A 433 7.80 -15.86 12.39
N GLY A 434 7.15 -16.40 11.38
CA GLY A 434 7.82 -17.05 10.26
C GLY A 434 8.83 -16.14 9.53
N MET A 435 8.62 -14.83 9.58
CA MET A 435 9.55 -13.86 9.01
C MET A 435 10.92 -13.85 9.71
N ARG A 436 11.03 -14.26 10.96
CA ARG A 436 12.34 -14.41 11.65
C ARG A 436 13.27 -15.39 10.96
N PHE A 437 12.72 -16.31 10.16
CA PHE A 437 13.49 -17.34 9.45
C PHE A 437 13.73 -17.02 7.96
N ALA A 438 13.19 -15.92 7.46
CA ALA A 438 13.40 -15.45 6.09
C ALA A 438 14.77 -14.75 5.98
N THR A 439 15.85 -15.50 6.13
CA THR A 439 17.23 -14.99 6.13
C THR A 439 18.18 -15.93 5.41
N PRO A 440 19.15 -15.41 4.63
CA PRO A 440 20.23 -16.21 4.08
C PRO A 440 21.34 -16.49 5.10
N ILE A 441 21.35 -15.79 6.22
CA ILE A 441 22.37 -15.95 7.28
C ILE A 441 22.19 -17.31 7.97
N ARG A 442 23.33 -17.98 8.22
CA ARG A 442 23.37 -19.28 8.90
C ARG A 442 24.33 -19.18 10.08
N ASN A 443 23.78 -18.95 11.27
CA ASN A 443 24.51 -18.93 12.54
C ASN A 443 23.62 -19.48 13.67
N GLU A 444 24.10 -19.45 14.91
CA GLU A 444 23.43 -20.03 16.08
C GLU A 444 22.18 -19.26 16.52
N ILE A 445 22.02 -18.03 16.05
CA ILE A 445 20.89 -17.12 16.37
C ILE A 445 20.31 -16.52 15.10
N LEU A 446 20.18 -17.34 14.04
CA LEU A 446 19.78 -16.91 12.70
C LEU A 446 18.41 -16.18 12.66
N TRP A 447 17.51 -16.45 13.62
CA TRP A 447 16.18 -15.83 13.71
C TRP A 447 16.24 -14.34 14.08
N GLU A 448 17.38 -13.83 14.54
CA GLU A 448 17.61 -12.41 14.79
C GLU A 448 18.29 -11.70 13.60
N TRP A 449 18.55 -12.42 12.50
CA TRP A 449 19.21 -11.89 11.31
C TRP A 449 18.28 -11.81 10.09
N SER A 450 16.99 -11.78 10.31
CA SER A 450 16.04 -11.65 9.20
C SER A 450 15.78 -10.19 8.86
N HIS A 451 16.23 -9.79 7.68
CA HIS A 451 15.95 -8.47 7.13
C HIS A 451 14.46 -8.20 6.94
N VAL A 452 13.67 -9.25 6.74
CA VAL A 452 12.20 -9.14 6.56
C VAL A 452 11.52 -8.81 7.88
N PHE A 453 11.90 -9.52 8.96
CA PHE A 453 11.40 -9.21 10.31
C PHE A 453 11.82 -7.81 10.74
N HIS A 454 13.08 -7.43 10.46
CA HIS A 454 13.62 -6.12 10.78
C HIS A 454 12.88 -4.98 10.08
N GLY A 455 12.43 -5.17 8.85
CA GLY A 455 11.77 -4.14 8.06
C GLY A 455 10.39 -3.71 8.55
N VAL A 456 9.73 -4.51 9.44
CA VAL A 456 8.32 -4.28 9.81
C VAL A 456 8.05 -4.35 11.33
N ASN A 457 9.11 -4.39 12.16
CA ASN A 457 8.94 -4.48 13.62
C ASN A 457 9.72 -3.45 14.45
N PRO A 458 10.27 -2.34 13.88
CA PRO A 458 10.85 -1.31 14.76
C PRO A 458 9.83 -0.73 15.73
N GLY A 459 10.30 -0.22 16.86
CA GLY A 459 9.47 0.46 17.84
C GLY A 459 8.62 -0.42 18.75
N LYS A 460 8.68 -1.76 18.59
CA LYS A 460 7.84 -2.70 19.36
C LYS A 460 8.58 -3.27 20.57
N ARG A 461 7.79 -3.68 21.58
CA ARG A 461 8.22 -4.59 22.64
C ARG A 461 7.76 -6.01 22.30
N ASP A 462 8.51 -7.04 22.68
CA ASP A 462 8.20 -8.44 22.38
C ASP A 462 8.09 -9.26 23.66
N VAL A 463 7.01 -10.05 23.76
CA VAL A 463 6.78 -11.03 24.80
C VAL A 463 6.43 -12.39 24.19
N THR A 464 6.99 -13.46 24.74
CA THR A 464 6.65 -14.82 24.27
C THR A 464 5.67 -15.49 25.21
N LEU A 465 4.57 -16.03 24.65
CA LEU A 465 3.51 -16.73 25.35
C LEU A 465 3.07 -17.97 24.57
N ARG A 466 3.04 -19.13 25.21
CA ARG A 466 2.50 -20.34 24.62
C ARG A 466 0.97 -20.36 24.76
N LEU A 467 0.24 -20.15 23.65
CA LEU A 467 -1.22 -19.96 23.69
C LEU A 467 -2.04 -21.25 23.76
N ASP A 468 -1.44 -22.41 23.51
CA ASP A 468 -2.04 -23.73 23.75
C ASP A 468 -1.82 -24.26 25.20
N ASP A 469 -1.23 -23.43 26.06
CA ASP A 469 -1.06 -23.62 27.49
C ASP A 469 -1.99 -22.66 28.25
N GLU A 470 -2.60 -23.15 29.37
CA GLU A 470 -3.56 -22.37 30.15
C GLU A 470 -2.94 -21.11 30.78
N ASP A 471 -1.68 -21.20 31.26
CA ASP A 471 -0.98 -20.08 31.88
C ASP A 471 -0.64 -19.04 30.84
N GLY A 472 -0.08 -19.44 29.68
CA GLY A 472 0.25 -18.54 28.58
C GLY A 472 -0.98 -17.81 28.03
N LEU A 473 -2.09 -18.54 27.80
CA LEU A 473 -3.36 -17.94 27.40
C LEU A 473 -3.94 -17.02 28.50
N GLY A 474 -3.79 -17.39 29.75
CA GLY A 474 -4.19 -16.55 30.89
C GLY A 474 -3.47 -15.21 30.94
N LEU A 475 -2.17 -15.21 30.70
CA LEU A 475 -1.35 -13.98 30.62
C LEU A 475 -1.75 -13.12 29.44
N LEU A 476 -2.00 -13.72 28.25
CA LEU A 476 -2.52 -12.97 27.11
C LEU A 476 -3.87 -12.31 27.41
N LYS A 477 -4.79 -13.00 28.07
CA LYS A 477 -6.09 -12.42 28.45
C LYS A 477 -5.94 -11.23 29.41
N ARG A 478 -4.94 -11.25 30.28
CA ARG A 478 -4.62 -10.08 31.14
C ARG A 478 -4.14 -8.90 30.30
N LEU A 479 -3.22 -9.12 29.34
CA LEU A 479 -2.78 -8.07 28.40
C LEU A 479 -3.95 -7.48 27.62
N ILE A 480 -4.86 -8.32 27.09
CA ILE A 480 -6.06 -7.87 26.38
C ILE A 480 -6.96 -7.02 27.27
N GLY A 481 -7.06 -7.36 28.56
CA GLY A 481 -7.86 -6.59 29.54
C GLY A 481 -7.42 -5.14 29.71
N GLU A 482 -6.16 -4.83 29.39
CA GLU A 482 -5.54 -3.50 29.50
C GLU A 482 -5.27 -2.85 28.12
N ALA A 483 -5.60 -3.51 27.02
CA ALA A 483 -5.30 -3.04 25.66
C ALA A 483 -6.41 -2.14 25.11
N ASP A 484 -6.02 -1.07 24.42
CA ASP A 484 -6.95 -0.29 23.58
C ASP A 484 -7.27 -1.01 22.28
N ILE A 485 -6.28 -1.70 21.73
CA ILE A 485 -6.33 -2.36 20.43
C ILE A 485 -5.77 -3.79 20.58
N VAL A 486 -6.50 -4.75 20.03
CA VAL A 486 -6.02 -6.12 19.80
C VAL A 486 -6.03 -6.35 18.30
N ILE A 487 -4.90 -6.77 17.74
CA ILE A 487 -4.78 -6.95 16.28
C ILE A 487 -4.24 -8.33 15.92
N GLU A 488 -4.84 -8.98 14.90
CA GLU A 488 -4.42 -10.28 14.36
C GLU A 488 -4.60 -10.33 12.83
N ASN A 489 -3.84 -11.18 12.14
CA ASN A 489 -3.93 -11.36 10.70
C ASN A 489 -3.98 -12.83 10.26
N PHE A 490 -4.57 -13.68 11.09
CA PHE A 490 -4.76 -15.10 10.80
C PHE A 490 -6.05 -15.37 10.01
N SER A 491 -6.23 -16.61 9.54
CA SER A 491 -7.51 -17.03 8.97
C SER A 491 -8.61 -17.06 10.04
N ALA A 492 -9.87 -16.90 9.62
CA ALA A 492 -11.03 -16.67 10.49
C ALA A 492 -11.15 -17.63 11.69
N ARG A 493 -10.71 -18.88 11.53
CA ARG A 493 -10.81 -19.96 12.54
C ARG A 493 -9.78 -19.89 13.67
N VAL A 494 -8.66 -19.16 13.51
CA VAL A 494 -7.51 -19.29 14.44
C VAL A 494 -7.82 -18.68 15.80
N MET A 495 -8.29 -17.45 15.88
CA MET A 495 -8.60 -16.81 17.17
C MET A 495 -9.70 -17.55 17.94
N PRO A 496 -10.82 -17.97 17.31
CA PRO A 496 -11.81 -18.80 17.99
C PRO A 496 -11.26 -20.14 18.52
N ALA A 497 -10.27 -20.73 17.83
CA ALA A 497 -9.64 -21.99 18.29
C ALA A 497 -8.86 -21.82 19.61
N PHE A 498 -8.38 -20.60 19.91
CA PHE A 498 -7.79 -20.25 21.21
C PHE A 498 -8.84 -19.71 22.22
N GLY A 499 -10.13 -19.68 21.87
CA GLY A 499 -11.17 -19.09 22.70
C GLY A 499 -11.05 -17.57 22.82
N LEU A 500 -10.53 -16.92 21.78
CA LEU A 500 -10.35 -15.46 21.67
C LEU A 500 -11.19 -14.92 20.51
N ASP A 501 -12.48 -15.25 20.51
CA ASP A 501 -13.44 -14.62 19.58
C ASP A 501 -13.78 -13.19 20.01
N ALA A 502 -14.56 -12.49 19.18
CA ALA A 502 -14.94 -11.10 19.44
C ALA A 502 -15.74 -10.92 20.75
N GLU A 503 -16.57 -11.89 21.12
CA GLU A 503 -17.34 -11.85 22.37
C GLU A 503 -16.41 -11.97 23.58
N THR A 504 -15.44 -12.87 23.54
CA THR A 504 -14.44 -13.04 24.59
C THR A 504 -13.58 -11.78 24.74
N VAL A 505 -13.06 -11.22 23.64
CA VAL A 505 -12.26 -9.97 23.70
C VAL A 505 -13.09 -8.82 24.31
N ARG A 506 -14.34 -8.67 23.89
CA ARG A 506 -15.26 -7.67 24.45
C ARG A 506 -15.59 -7.93 25.92
N GLY A 507 -15.66 -9.19 26.32
CA GLY A 507 -15.86 -9.60 27.72
C GLY A 507 -14.67 -9.28 28.63
N LEU A 508 -13.45 -9.30 28.08
CA LEU A 508 -12.24 -8.93 28.79
C LEU A 508 -12.08 -7.42 28.89
N ASN A 509 -12.36 -6.70 27.81
CA ASN A 509 -12.35 -5.24 27.75
C ASN A 509 -13.38 -4.73 26.75
N SER A 510 -14.45 -4.12 27.26
CA SER A 510 -15.55 -3.58 26.43
C SER A 510 -15.15 -2.38 25.56
N ARG A 511 -13.99 -1.75 25.83
CA ARG A 511 -13.45 -0.64 25.06
C ARG A 511 -12.42 -1.08 24.02
N ALA A 512 -11.94 -2.32 24.07
CA ALA A 512 -10.93 -2.81 23.13
C ALA A 512 -11.46 -2.86 21.70
N ILE A 513 -10.70 -2.31 20.77
CA ILE A 513 -10.95 -2.44 19.32
C ILE A 513 -10.23 -3.69 18.84
N PHE A 514 -10.98 -4.64 18.27
CA PHE A 514 -10.43 -5.89 17.76
C PHE A 514 -10.27 -5.84 16.25
N VAL A 515 -9.03 -5.57 15.79
CA VAL A 515 -8.70 -5.47 14.36
C VAL A 515 -8.34 -6.86 13.83
N ARG A 516 -9.03 -7.30 12.79
CA ARG A 516 -8.86 -8.60 12.15
C ARG A 516 -8.53 -8.43 10.67
N MET A 517 -7.36 -8.94 10.25
CA MET A 517 -6.79 -8.74 8.92
C MET A 517 -6.56 -10.06 8.16
N PRO A 518 -7.57 -10.94 8.01
CA PRO A 518 -7.40 -12.18 7.25
C PRO A 518 -7.22 -11.89 5.75
N ALA A 519 -6.54 -12.77 5.03
CA ALA A 519 -6.32 -12.59 3.60
C ALA A 519 -7.63 -12.45 2.81
N PHE A 520 -8.63 -13.31 3.12
CA PHE A 520 -9.89 -13.40 2.38
C PHE A 520 -11.13 -13.05 3.22
N GLY A 521 -10.94 -12.51 4.43
CA GLY A 521 -12.04 -12.07 5.28
C GLY A 521 -12.58 -13.12 6.25
N LEU A 522 -13.52 -12.67 7.08
CA LEU A 522 -14.15 -13.48 8.15
C LEU A 522 -15.39 -14.23 7.67
N SER A 523 -15.87 -13.97 6.47
CA SER A 523 -17.05 -14.57 5.84
C SER A 523 -16.75 -15.03 4.42
N GLY A 524 -17.70 -15.70 3.80
CA GLY A 524 -17.58 -16.20 2.45
C GLY A 524 -16.84 -17.55 2.33
N PRO A 525 -16.88 -18.16 1.13
CA PRO A 525 -16.36 -19.52 0.92
C PRO A 525 -14.83 -19.64 1.18
N TRP A 526 -14.06 -18.55 1.04
CA TRP A 526 -12.60 -18.60 1.16
C TRP A 526 -12.07 -18.17 2.53
N LYS A 527 -12.93 -17.91 3.51
CA LYS A 527 -12.55 -17.36 4.84
C LYS A 527 -11.47 -18.16 5.58
N ASP A 528 -11.38 -19.47 5.32
CA ASP A 528 -10.42 -20.37 5.96
C ASP A 528 -9.21 -20.71 5.07
N ARG A 529 -9.14 -20.18 3.84
CA ARG A 529 -7.99 -20.34 2.96
C ARG A 529 -6.78 -19.60 3.52
N ALA A 530 -5.62 -20.22 3.40
CA ALA A 530 -4.36 -19.52 3.63
C ALA A 530 -4.09 -18.57 2.47
N GLY A 531 -3.68 -17.34 2.78
CA GLY A 531 -3.32 -16.33 1.79
C GLY A 531 -2.09 -15.54 2.23
N PHE A 532 -1.33 -15.09 1.25
CA PHE A 532 -0.20 -14.19 1.39
C PHE A 532 -0.32 -13.09 0.34
N ALA A 533 0.48 -12.04 0.43
CA ALA A 533 0.48 -10.94 -0.53
C ALA A 533 0.40 -11.41 -1.99
N MET A 534 1.19 -12.41 -2.37
CA MET A 534 1.24 -12.93 -3.75
C MET A 534 -0.08 -13.56 -4.19
N THR A 535 -0.77 -14.33 -3.34
CA THR A 535 -2.08 -14.90 -3.69
C THR A 535 -3.15 -13.82 -3.78
N VAL A 536 -3.05 -12.78 -2.97
CA VAL A 536 -3.93 -11.60 -3.05
C VAL A 536 -3.68 -10.82 -4.35
N GLU A 537 -2.43 -10.61 -4.75
CA GLU A 537 -2.08 -10.00 -6.05
C GLU A 537 -2.59 -10.81 -7.24
N GLN A 538 -2.48 -12.15 -7.16
CA GLN A 538 -2.95 -13.07 -8.19
C GLN A 538 -4.46 -12.97 -8.40
N VAL A 539 -5.23 -12.91 -7.34
CA VAL A 539 -6.69 -12.88 -7.45
C VAL A 539 -7.25 -11.47 -7.68
N SER A 540 -6.62 -10.40 -7.18
CA SER A 540 -7.16 -9.03 -7.28
C SER A 540 -7.09 -8.43 -8.69
N GLY A 541 -6.38 -9.08 -9.61
CA GLY A 541 -6.15 -8.57 -10.97
C GLY A 541 -4.83 -7.82 -11.13
N LEU A 542 -4.13 -7.47 -10.05
CA LEU A 542 -2.83 -6.78 -10.13
C LEU A 542 -1.78 -7.59 -10.90
N ALA A 543 -1.73 -8.91 -10.64
CA ALA A 543 -0.85 -9.80 -11.40
C ALA A 543 -1.28 -9.94 -12.87
N TRP A 544 -2.58 -9.80 -13.17
CA TRP A 544 -3.09 -9.89 -14.54
C TRP A 544 -2.58 -8.77 -15.44
N VAL A 545 -2.48 -7.54 -14.93
CA VAL A 545 -2.00 -6.37 -15.69
C VAL A 545 -0.50 -6.15 -15.57
N THR A 546 0.21 -7.03 -14.84
CA THR A 546 1.67 -6.97 -14.64
C THR A 546 2.35 -8.09 -15.41
N GLY A 547 3.47 -7.82 -16.05
CA GLY A 547 4.29 -8.84 -16.71
C GLY A 547 4.41 -8.68 -18.21
N TYR A 548 4.83 -9.76 -18.86
CA TYR A 548 4.97 -9.82 -20.32
C TYR A 548 3.64 -10.22 -20.97
N GLU A 549 3.45 -9.95 -22.23
CA GLU A 549 2.23 -10.32 -22.97
C GLU A 549 1.85 -11.80 -22.75
N ASP A 550 2.85 -12.68 -22.81
CA ASP A 550 2.72 -14.14 -22.67
C ASP A 550 2.78 -14.65 -21.23
N LEU A 551 3.26 -13.85 -20.26
CA LEU A 551 3.51 -14.29 -18.89
C LEU A 551 3.06 -13.22 -17.88
N PRO A 552 1.97 -13.47 -17.12
CA PRO A 552 1.61 -12.62 -15.99
C PRO A 552 2.61 -12.80 -14.84
N LEU A 553 2.85 -11.73 -14.09
CA LEU A 553 3.78 -11.73 -12.97
C LEU A 553 3.13 -11.11 -11.74
N VAL A 554 3.50 -11.59 -10.56
CA VAL A 554 3.14 -10.94 -9.29
C VAL A 554 3.87 -9.60 -9.14
N VAL A 555 3.25 -8.67 -8.44
CA VAL A 555 3.83 -7.35 -8.11
C VAL A 555 4.94 -7.48 -7.07
N ARG A 556 4.91 -8.55 -6.28
CA ARG A 556 5.88 -8.96 -5.25
C ARG A 556 5.67 -8.31 -3.89
N GLY A 557 4.45 -8.30 -3.41
CA GLY A 557 4.15 -8.07 -2.01
C GLY A 557 3.39 -6.78 -1.68
N VAL A 558 3.04 -5.95 -2.68
CA VAL A 558 2.40 -4.65 -2.46
C VAL A 558 1.08 -4.70 -1.67
N CYS A 559 0.35 -5.81 -1.74
CA CYS A 559 -0.96 -5.93 -1.09
C CYS A 559 -0.88 -5.94 0.44
N ASP A 560 0.20 -6.43 1.03
CA ASP A 560 0.38 -6.44 2.48
C ASP A 560 0.52 -5.02 3.05
N PRO A 561 1.48 -4.17 2.62
CA PRO A 561 1.57 -2.80 3.15
C PRO A 561 0.38 -1.90 2.76
N LEU A 562 -0.25 -2.13 1.60
CA LEU A 562 -1.52 -1.45 1.28
C LEU A 562 -2.63 -1.85 2.26
N GLY A 563 -2.77 -3.15 2.55
CA GLY A 563 -3.70 -3.65 3.56
C GLY A 563 -3.41 -3.06 4.94
N SER A 564 -2.13 -2.90 5.30
CA SER A 564 -1.69 -2.26 6.54
C SER A 564 -2.18 -0.82 6.66
N ALA A 565 -1.94 -0.02 5.62
CA ALA A 565 -2.35 1.38 5.63
C ALA A 565 -3.87 1.55 5.67
N HIS A 566 -4.63 0.70 4.95
CA HIS A 566 -6.10 0.68 5.06
C HIS A 566 -6.57 0.22 6.45
N ALA A 567 -5.84 -0.68 7.12
CA ALA A 567 -6.17 -1.10 8.49
C ALA A 567 -5.94 0.04 9.50
N VAL A 568 -4.88 0.83 9.35
CA VAL A 568 -4.66 2.04 10.15
C VAL A 568 -5.80 3.05 9.94
N PHE A 569 -6.24 3.25 8.69
CA PHE A 569 -7.37 4.10 8.37
C PHE A 569 -8.67 3.59 9.04
N ALA A 570 -9.02 2.32 8.84
CA ALA A 570 -10.21 1.69 9.41
C ALA A 570 -10.21 1.67 10.95
N LEU A 571 -9.04 1.42 11.56
CA LEU A 571 -8.85 1.51 13.00
C LEU A 571 -9.15 2.93 13.51
N SER A 572 -8.72 3.96 12.76
CA SER A 572 -8.98 5.35 13.16
C SER A 572 -10.47 5.67 13.17
N LEU A 573 -11.25 5.08 12.25
CA LEU A 573 -12.73 5.19 12.29
C LEU A 573 -13.30 4.56 13.55
N ALA A 574 -12.79 3.40 13.95
CA ALA A 574 -13.24 2.72 15.16
C ALA A 574 -12.84 3.47 16.44
N LEU A 575 -11.71 4.20 16.43
CA LEU A 575 -11.32 5.08 17.53
C LEU A 575 -12.31 6.24 17.68
N GLU A 576 -12.68 6.91 16.60
CA GLU A 576 -13.68 8.00 16.64
C GLU A 576 -15.05 7.48 17.12
N GLU A 577 -15.46 6.33 16.64
CA GLU A 577 -16.70 5.70 17.08
C GLU A 577 -16.66 5.33 18.58
N ARG A 578 -15.49 4.86 19.06
CA ARG A 578 -15.28 4.58 20.48
C ARG A 578 -15.37 5.83 21.35
N GLU A 579 -14.81 6.94 20.89
CA GLU A 579 -14.94 8.21 21.63
C GLU A 579 -16.41 8.65 21.75
N ARG A 580 -17.20 8.44 20.71
CA ARG A 580 -18.62 8.77 20.69
C ARG A 580 -19.49 7.83 21.53
N THR A 581 -19.20 6.52 21.51
CA THR A 581 -20.05 5.47 22.12
C THR A 581 -19.56 4.97 23.47
N GLY A 582 -18.27 5.13 23.77
CA GLY A 582 -17.58 4.52 24.90
C GLY A 582 -17.25 3.04 24.72
N LEU A 583 -17.55 2.42 23.55
CA LEU A 583 -17.40 1.00 23.29
C LEU A 583 -16.40 0.72 22.17
N GLY A 584 -15.59 -0.32 22.35
CA GLY A 584 -14.80 -0.91 21.27
C GLY A 584 -15.66 -1.74 20.32
N GLN A 585 -15.07 -2.16 19.20
CA GLN A 585 -15.76 -2.93 18.16
C GLN A 585 -14.80 -3.81 17.37
N VAL A 586 -15.36 -4.69 16.55
CA VAL A 586 -14.58 -5.43 15.55
C VAL A 586 -14.37 -4.57 14.31
N VAL A 587 -13.12 -4.51 13.86
CA VAL A 587 -12.72 -3.94 12.57
C VAL A 587 -12.20 -5.08 11.71
N GLU A 588 -12.81 -5.30 10.55
CA GLU A 588 -12.32 -6.28 9.57
C GLU A 588 -11.72 -5.56 8.37
N VAL A 589 -10.48 -5.92 8.04
CA VAL A 589 -9.80 -5.53 6.80
C VAL A 589 -9.28 -6.80 6.13
N ALA A 590 -10.10 -7.38 5.25
CA ALA A 590 -9.68 -8.52 4.44
C ALA A 590 -8.69 -8.05 3.39
N LEU A 591 -7.45 -8.57 3.37
CA LEU A 591 -6.36 -8.05 2.51
C LEU A 591 -6.71 -8.01 1.02
N VAL A 592 -7.59 -8.92 0.56
CA VAL A 592 -8.08 -8.91 -0.81
C VAL A 592 -8.89 -7.64 -1.14
N GLU A 593 -9.60 -7.04 -0.19
CA GLU A 593 -10.47 -5.89 -0.45
C GLU A 593 -9.70 -4.57 -0.69
N PRO A 594 -8.67 -4.21 0.10
CA PRO A 594 -7.72 -3.16 -0.27
C PRO A 594 -7.08 -3.38 -1.66
N ALA A 595 -6.70 -4.62 -1.97
CA ALA A 595 -6.12 -4.95 -3.28
C ALA A 595 -7.12 -4.73 -4.43
N LEU A 596 -8.40 -5.09 -4.23
CA LEU A 596 -9.45 -4.80 -5.22
C LEU A 596 -9.70 -3.30 -5.36
N ALA A 597 -9.65 -2.53 -4.28
CA ALA A 597 -9.87 -1.09 -4.30
C ALA A 597 -8.78 -0.36 -5.11
N VAL A 598 -7.51 -0.77 -5.00
CA VAL A 598 -6.40 -0.19 -5.77
C VAL A 598 -6.26 -0.79 -7.19
N ALA A 599 -6.97 -1.88 -7.48
CA ALA A 599 -7.09 -2.47 -8.82
C ALA A 599 -8.41 -2.10 -9.51
N ALA A 600 -9.16 -1.15 -8.99
CA ALA A 600 -10.54 -0.82 -9.37
C ALA A 600 -10.72 -0.56 -10.87
N GLU A 601 -9.75 0.13 -11.52
CA GLU A 601 -9.83 0.50 -12.93
C GLU A 601 -10.12 -0.71 -13.84
N GLN A 602 -9.62 -1.90 -13.49
CA GLN A 602 -9.79 -3.12 -14.28
C GLN A 602 -11.26 -3.59 -14.31
N VAL A 603 -11.92 -3.62 -13.15
CA VAL A 603 -13.33 -4.01 -13.04
C VAL A 603 -14.22 -2.92 -13.62
N ILE A 604 -13.88 -1.67 -13.41
CA ILE A 604 -14.58 -0.50 -13.94
C ILE A 604 -14.58 -0.54 -15.47
N GLU A 605 -13.42 -0.67 -16.12
CA GLU A 605 -13.30 -0.74 -17.58
C GLU A 605 -14.04 -1.96 -18.17
N ALA A 606 -13.91 -3.11 -17.51
CA ALA A 606 -14.60 -4.31 -17.97
C ALA A 606 -16.13 -4.19 -17.88
N SER A 607 -16.65 -3.64 -16.78
CA SER A 607 -18.10 -3.51 -16.58
C SER A 607 -18.72 -2.33 -17.35
N ALA A 608 -18.02 -1.20 -17.46
CA ALA A 608 -18.54 -0.02 -18.17
C ALA A 608 -18.40 -0.13 -19.70
N HIS A 609 -17.32 -0.73 -20.16
CA HIS A 609 -16.93 -0.70 -21.58
C HIS A 609 -16.80 -2.09 -22.22
N GLY A 610 -16.91 -3.17 -21.43
CA GLY A 610 -16.72 -4.55 -21.92
C GLY A 610 -15.27 -4.88 -22.27
N VAL A 611 -14.30 -4.09 -21.81
CA VAL A 611 -12.87 -4.25 -22.12
C VAL A 611 -12.11 -4.78 -20.91
N VAL A 612 -11.59 -5.99 -21.03
CA VAL A 612 -10.68 -6.55 -20.03
C VAL A 612 -9.28 -6.00 -20.32
N LEU A 613 -8.78 -5.15 -19.43
CA LEU A 613 -7.41 -4.64 -19.51
C LEU A 613 -6.39 -5.78 -19.41
N GLY A 614 -5.32 -5.67 -20.16
CA GLY A 614 -4.26 -6.67 -20.20
C GLY A 614 -2.89 -6.07 -19.82
N ARG A 615 -1.85 -6.84 -20.05
CA ARG A 615 -0.45 -6.47 -19.89
C ARG A 615 0.28 -6.45 -21.22
N ASP A 616 1.26 -5.58 -21.35
CA ASP A 616 2.16 -5.48 -22.52
C ASP A 616 3.54 -4.94 -22.05
N GLY A 617 4.20 -5.68 -21.16
CA GLY A 617 5.49 -5.27 -20.61
C GLY A 617 5.43 -3.90 -19.93
N ASN A 618 6.25 -2.98 -20.41
CA ASN A 618 6.31 -1.61 -19.91
C ASN A 618 5.41 -0.63 -20.69
N ARG A 619 4.65 -1.10 -21.66
CA ARG A 619 3.69 -0.28 -22.41
C ARG A 619 2.38 -0.21 -21.63
N MET A 620 1.99 0.98 -21.23
CA MET A 620 0.78 1.22 -20.44
C MET A 620 -0.12 2.24 -21.09
N PRO A 621 -1.45 2.15 -20.93
CA PRO A 621 -2.40 2.99 -21.68
C PRO A 621 -2.26 4.48 -21.42
N HIS A 622 -1.72 4.91 -20.28
CA HIS A 622 -1.65 6.31 -19.86
C HIS A 622 -0.40 7.05 -20.38
N ALA A 623 0.58 6.36 -21.03
CA ALA A 623 1.84 6.97 -21.43
C ALA A 623 2.33 6.48 -22.80
N ALA A 624 2.82 7.41 -23.61
CA ALA A 624 3.46 7.11 -24.90
C ALA A 624 4.36 8.27 -25.38
N PRO A 625 5.68 8.01 -25.63
CA PRO A 625 6.40 6.77 -25.38
C PRO A 625 6.64 6.49 -23.90
N GLN A 626 6.76 5.20 -23.55
CA GLN A 626 7.17 4.76 -22.22
C GLN A 626 8.03 3.51 -22.34
N GLY A 627 9.15 3.43 -21.60
CA GLY A 627 10.01 2.26 -21.62
C GLY A 627 11.30 2.44 -20.83
N LEU A 628 12.07 1.34 -20.80
CA LEU A 628 13.45 1.31 -20.32
C LEU A 628 14.40 1.39 -21.49
N PHE A 629 15.30 2.35 -21.47
CA PHE A 629 16.24 2.61 -22.56
C PHE A 629 17.67 2.34 -22.11
N GLU A 630 18.38 1.54 -22.89
CA GLU A 630 19.80 1.25 -22.68
C GLU A 630 20.64 2.51 -22.89
N THR A 631 21.69 2.65 -22.08
CA THR A 631 22.66 3.74 -22.17
C THR A 631 23.95 3.26 -22.84
N ARG A 632 24.96 4.11 -22.87
CA ARG A 632 26.30 3.72 -23.36
C ARG A 632 26.97 2.68 -22.45
N GLU A 633 26.70 2.74 -21.17
CA GLU A 633 27.21 1.81 -20.17
C GLU A 633 26.36 0.52 -20.18
N ALA A 634 27.05 -0.63 -20.21
CA ALA A 634 26.37 -1.92 -20.13
C ALA A 634 25.61 -2.05 -18.80
N ASP A 635 24.43 -2.65 -18.85
CA ASP A 635 23.55 -2.91 -17.71
C ASP A 635 22.96 -1.66 -17.03
N GLU A 636 23.22 -0.46 -17.54
CA GLU A 636 22.54 0.74 -17.09
C GLU A 636 21.35 1.09 -18.00
N ARG A 637 20.22 1.46 -17.40
CA ARG A 637 18.98 1.83 -18.09
C ARG A 637 18.38 3.07 -17.50
N VAL A 638 17.70 3.83 -18.35
CA VAL A 638 16.86 4.98 -17.96
C VAL A 638 15.41 4.66 -18.28
N ALA A 639 14.55 4.83 -17.29
CA ALA A 639 13.11 4.83 -17.47
C ALA A 639 12.67 6.22 -17.97
N ILE A 640 11.94 6.25 -19.06
CA ILE A 640 11.35 7.47 -19.64
C ILE A 640 9.86 7.24 -19.85
N SER A 641 9.02 8.20 -19.49
CA SER A 641 7.58 8.09 -19.63
C SER A 641 6.98 9.45 -19.94
N VAL A 642 6.16 9.52 -20.98
CA VAL A 642 5.49 10.73 -21.45
C VAL A 642 3.99 10.56 -21.32
N THR A 643 3.37 11.34 -20.45
CA THR A 643 1.94 11.29 -20.16
C THR A 643 1.16 12.47 -20.69
N THR A 644 1.78 13.64 -20.81
CA THR A 644 1.13 14.88 -21.22
C THR A 644 1.60 15.40 -22.57
N ASP A 645 0.78 16.24 -23.22
CA ASP A 645 1.15 16.91 -24.47
C ASP A 645 2.29 17.93 -24.28
N ALA A 646 2.47 18.46 -23.09
CA ALA A 646 3.59 19.36 -22.78
C ALA A 646 4.92 18.58 -22.75
N GLU A 647 4.96 17.45 -22.05
CA GLU A 647 6.11 16.55 -22.02
C GLU A 647 6.45 16.00 -23.42
N TRP A 648 5.43 15.65 -24.22
CA TRP A 648 5.62 15.23 -25.59
C TRP A 648 6.33 16.29 -26.44
N LYS A 649 5.87 17.55 -26.36
CA LYS A 649 6.49 18.66 -27.08
C LYS A 649 7.93 18.89 -26.64
N SER A 650 8.19 18.79 -25.34
CA SER A 650 9.53 18.89 -24.76
C SER A 650 10.45 17.76 -25.27
N LEU A 651 9.97 16.52 -25.28
CA LEU A 651 10.74 15.39 -25.81
C LEU A 651 11.04 15.57 -27.30
N CYS A 652 10.07 15.97 -28.12
CA CYS A 652 10.29 16.28 -29.53
C CYS A 652 11.36 17.34 -29.75
N ALA A 653 11.34 18.41 -28.97
CA ALA A 653 12.34 19.48 -29.04
C ALA A 653 13.73 18.97 -28.66
N LEU A 654 13.82 18.19 -27.58
CA LEU A 654 15.08 17.59 -27.11
C LEU A 654 15.72 16.66 -28.16
N LEU A 655 14.89 15.82 -28.80
CA LEU A 655 15.35 14.87 -29.83
C LEU A 655 15.57 15.50 -31.22
N GLY A 656 15.27 16.80 -31.42
CA GLY A 656 15.26 17.43 -32.74
C GLY A 656 14.27 16.78 -33.71
N ALA A 657 13.14 16.27 -33.16
CA ALA A 657 12.13 15.49 -33.88
C ALA A 657 10.99 16.37 -34.41
N ASP A 658 11.31 17.34 -35.28
CA ASP A 658 10.30 18.23 -35.87
C ASP A 658 9.25 17.50 -36.71
N ASP A 659 9.62 16.39 -37.35
CA ASP A 659 8.71 15.48 -38.04
C ASP A 659 7.64 14.91 -37.10
N TRP A 660 7.99 14.55 -35.88
CA TRP A 660 7.05 14.09 -34.85
C TRP A 660 6.16 15.24 -34.36
N ARG A 661 6.76 16.38 -34.10
CA ARG A 661 6.05 17.57 -33.60
C ARG A 661 5.00 18.09 -34.57
N LEU A 662 5.24 17.95 -35.86
CA LEU A 662 4.35 18.37 -36.95
C LEU A 662 3.39 17.28 -37.42
N SER A 663 3.50 16.05 -36.93
CA SER A 663 2.65 14.93 -37.29
C SER A 663 1.27 15.08 -36.67
N GLU A 664 0.24 15.14 -37.50
CA GLU A 664 -1.16 15.16 -37.06
C GLU A 664 -1.53 13.88 -36.30
N SER A 665 -1.06 12.71 -36.73
CA SER A 665 -1.32 11.44 -36.08
C SER A 665 -0.71 11.34 -34.68
N LEU A 666 0.39 12.05 -34.38
CA LEU A 666 1.06 12.06 -33.07
C LEU A 666 0.61 13.21 -32.17
N SER A 667 -0.30 14.07 -32.65
CA SER A 667 -0.82 15.20 -31.87
C SER A 667 -1.70 14.76 -30.70
N THR A 668 -2.24 13.53 -30.74
CA THR A 668 -3.08 12.95 -29.69
C THR A 668 -2.35 11.83 -28.93
N HIS A 669 -2.72 11.64 -27.67
CA HIS A 669 -2.19 10.54 -26.88
C HIS A 669 -2.47 9.16 -27.53
N ALA A 670 -3.69 8.90 -28.00
CA ALA A 670 -4.05 7.65 -28.68
C ALA A 670 -3.19 7.39 -29.93
N GLY A 671 -2.87 8.45 -30.71
CA GLY A 671 -2.00 8.34 -31.87
C GLY A 671 -0.55 8.00 -31.48
N ARG A 672 -0.03 8.59 -30.40
CA ARG A 672 1.29 8.25 -29.84
C ARG A 672 1.31 6.81 -29.33
N TYR A 673 0.28 6.39 -28.61
CA TYR A 673 0.15 5.01 -28.13
C TYR A 673 0.12 3.99 -29.28
N ALA A 674 -0.59 4.29 -30.36
CA ALA A 674 -0.60 3.42 -31.56
C ALA A 674 0.79 3.33 -32.22
N ALA A 675 1.59 4.40 -32.17
CA ALA A 675 2.95 4.46 -32.74
C ALA A 675 4.06 4.08 -31.74
N HIS A 676 3.73 3.59 -30.54
CA HIS A 676 4.63 3.42 -29.40
C HIS A 676 5.97 2.78 -29.75
N ASP A 677 6.00 1.67 -30.51
CA ASP A 677 7.23 0.95 -30.82
C ASP A 677 8.20 1.77 -31.70
N ALA A 678 7.64 2.50 -32.68
CA ALA A 678 8.42 3.39 -33.54
C ALA A 678 9.01 4.59 -32.73
N LEU A 679 8.23 5.10 -31.79
CA LEU A 679 8.66 6.18 -30.88
C LEU A 679 9.78 5.68 -29.96
N CYS A 680 9.60 4.53 -29.32
CA CYS A 680 10.61 3.91 -28.46
C CYS A 680 11.91 3.55 -29.20
N ALA A 681 11.82 3.07 -30.44
CA ALA A 681 12.99 2.79 -31.25
C ALA A 681 13.86 4.04 -31.49
N ARG A 682 13.25 5.21 -31.77
CA ARG A 682 13.98 6.47 -31.94
C ARG A 682 14.53 7.02 -30.63
N VAL A 683 13.78 6.91 -29.52
CA VAL A 683 14.32 7.27 -28.19
C VAL A 683 15.50 6.39 -27.82
N SER A 684 15.42 5.08 -28.09
CA SER A 684 16.52 4.14 -27.88
C SER A 684 17.77 4.51 -28.69
N ALA A 685 17.61 4.88 -29.95
CA ALA A 685 18.74 5.32 -30.80
C ALA A 685 19.38 6.61 -30.28
N TRP A 686 18.61 7.50 -29.70
CA TRP A 686 19.11 8.74 -29.07
C TRP A 686 19.82 8.45 -27.74
N ALA A 687 19.30 7.53 -26.91
CA ALA A 687 19.83 7.24 -25.59
C ALA A 687 21.16 6.44 -25.63
N ARG A 688 21.27 5.42 -26.49
CA ARG A 688 22.40 4.48 -26.54
C ARG A 688 23.80 5.10 -26.58
N PRO A 689 24.08 6.22 -27.30
CA PRO A 689 25.43 6.79 -27.32
C PRO A 689 25.77 7.64 -26.08
N GLN A 690 24.83 7.85 -25.16
CA GLN A 690 24.94 8.74 -24.03
C GLN A 690 25.07 7.99 -22.71
N SER A 691 25.70 8.60 -21.70
CA SER A 691 25.67 8.06 -20.33
C SER A 691 24.30 8.28 -19.67
N ARG A 692 24.03 7.50 -18.67
CA ARG A 692 22.81 7.64 -17.88
C ARG A 692 22.62 9.07 -17.33
N ASP A 693 23.67 9.63 -16.77
CA ASP A 693 23.60 10.95 -16.13
C ASP A 693 23.38 12.07 -17.17
N GLU A 694 24.01 12.00 -18.35
CA GLU A 694 23.75 12.91 -19.47
C GLU A 694 22.31 12.88 -19.94
N ILE A 695 21.70 11.68 -20.04
CA ILE A 695 20.29 11.52 -20.42
C ILE A 695 19.38 12.14 -19.36
N LEU A 696 19.60 11.82 -18.08
CA LEU A 696 18.77 12.29 -16.98
C LEU A 696 18.81 13.80 -16.85
N GLU A 697 20.00 14.43 -16.98
CA GLU A 697 20.14 15.89 -16.93
C GLU A 697 19.34 16.56 -18.04
N GLN A 698 19.44 16.07 -19.27
CA GLN A 698 18.74 16.62 -20.43
C GLN A 698 17.21 16.48 -20.28
N LEU A 699 16.72 15.32 -19.89
CA LEU A 699 15.27 15.06 -19.75
C LEU A 699 14.67 15.87 -18.60
N ARG A 700 15.33 15.90 -17.44
CA ARG A 700 14.91 16.71 -16.29
C ARG A 700 14.85 18.20 -16.62
N SER A 701 15.88 18.71 -17.31
CA SER A 701 15.92 20.11 -17.76
C SER A 701 14.83 20.43 -18.79
N ALA A 702 14.43 19.46 -19.59
CA ALA A 702 13.33 19.58 -20.55
C ALA A 702 11.94 19.39 -19.92
N GLY A 703 11.85 19.02 -18.65
CA GLY A 703 10.58 18.75 -17.98
C GLY A 703 9.93 17.42 -18.41
N VAL A 704 10.73 16.42 -18.81
CA VAL A 704 10.26 15.07 -19.20
C VAL A 704 10.52 14.09 -18.06
N PRO A 705 9.51 13.34 -17.57
CA PRO A 705 9.70 12.35 -16.54
C PRO A 705 10.72 11.28 -16.91
N ALA A 706 11.78 11.16 -16.10
CA ALA A 706 12.82 10.17 -16.28
C ALA A 706 13.54 9.85 -14.97
N SER A 707 13.94 8.59 -14.80
CA SER A 707 14.71 8.10 -13.67
C SER A 707 15.68 7.00 -14.07
N ALA A 708 16.76 6.82 -13.30
CA ALA A 708 17.59 5.63 -13.41
C ALA A 708 16.78 4.40 -13.00
N ALA A 709 16.86 3.32 -13.76
CA ALA A 709 16.43 2.00 -13.28
C ALA A 709 17.55 1.44 -12.41
N ILE A 710 17.34 1.44 -11.09
CA ILE A 710 18.33 0.98 -10.12
C ILE A 710 17.96 -0.39 -9.56
N ASN A 711 18.96 -1.10 -9.01
CA ASN A 711 18.69 -2.27 -8.19
C ASN A 711 18.22 -1.85 -6.80
N ASN A 712 17.24 -2.54 -6.22
CA ASN A 712 16.67 -2.22 -4.92
C ASN A 712 17.67 -2.35 -3.75
N HIS A 713 18.79 -3.04 -3.91
CA HIS A 713 19.90 -3.03 -2.97
C HIS A 713 20.74 -1.74 -3.02
N ALA A 714 20.49 -0.83 -3.96
CA ALA A 714 21.24 0.39 -4.18
C ALA A 714 20.49 1.68 -3.73
N LEU A 715 19.51 1.57 -2.84
CA LEU A 715 18.71 2.72 -2.37
C LEU A 715 19.50 3.65 -1.45
N TRP A 716 20.32 3.11 -0.54
CA TRP A 716 21.03 3.90 0.45
C TRP A 716 21.87 5.06 -0.08
N PRO A 717 22.58 4.98 -1.21
CA PRO A 717 23.36 6.11 -1.73
C PRO A 717 22.51 7.27 -2.26
N ASN A 718 21.20 7.07 -2.44
CA ASN A 718 20.30 8.04 -3.04
C ASN A 718 20.28 9.37 -2.29
N GLU A 719 20.57 10.47 -3.01
CA GLU A 719 20.69 11.81 -2.42
C GLU A 719 19.35 12.39 -1.96
N GLN A 720 18.24 12.04 -2.63
CA GLN A 720 16.90 12.49 -2.22
C GLN A 720 16.51 11.85 -0.88
N LEU A 721 16.69 10.55 -0.72
CA LEU A 721 16.39 9.83 0.52
C LEU A 721 17.26 10.32 1.70
N LYS A 722 18.54 10.66 1.42
CA LYS A 722 19.41 11.25 2.43
C LYS A 722 18.98 12.65 2.82
N ALA A 723 18.65 13.51 1.86
CA ALA A 723 18.19 14.87 2.12
C ALA A 723 16.91 14.88 2.97
N ARG A 724 16.00 13.93 2.70
CA ARG A 724 14.76 13.76 3.46
C ARG A 724 14.92 12.95 4.75
N ARG A 725 16.13 12.49 5.08
CA ARG A 725 16.40 11.64 6.28
C ARG A 725 15.46 10.42 6.33
N PHE A 726 15.23 9.78 5.18
CA PHE A 726 14.31 8.65 5.08
C PHE A 726 14.77 7.42 5.87
N PHE A 727 16.06 7.24 6.06
CA PHE A 727 16.61 6.13 6.82
C PHE A 727 17.06 6.60 8.22
N GLN A 728 16.52 5.96 9.25
CA GLN A 728 16.96 6.09 10.64
C GLN A 728 17.95 4.97 10.99
N THR A 729 19.04 5.27 11.69
CA THR A 729 20.01 4.26 12.11
C THR A 729 19.81 3.95 13.59
N LEU A 730 19.51 2.69 13.90
CA LEU A 730 19.33 2.19 15.28
C LEU A 730 20.35 1.10 15.59
N ASP A 731 20.67 0.92 16.88
CA ASP A 731 21.64 -0.06 17.35
C ASP A 731 20.91 -1.31 17.88
N HIS A 732 20.79 -2.32 17.03
CA HIS A 732 20.12 -3.57 17.36
C HIS A 732 21.04 -4.48 18.19
N PRO A 733 20.57 -5.12 19.28
CA PRO A 733 21.41 -5.88 20.22
C PRO A 733 22.25 -6.98 19.57
N VAL A 734 21.78 -7.56 18.45
CA VAL A 734 22.46 -8.69 17.76
C VAL A 734 23.13 -8.23 16.47
N THR A 735 22.43 -7.48 15.62
CA THR A 735 22.94 -7.10 14.28
C THR A 735 23.76 -5.80 14.30
N GLY A 736 23.76 -5.07 15.44
CA GLY A 736 24.46 -3.79 15.58
C GLY A 736 23.75 -2.67 14.79
N LYS A 737 24.52 -1.66 14.38
CA LYS A 737 23.96 -0.49 13.68
C LYS A 737 23.35 -0.88 12.35
N THR A 738 22.04 -0.78 12.28
CA THR A 738 21.22 -1.10 11.12
C THR A 738 20.35 0.10 10.74
N ARG A 739 20.20 0.35 9.44
CA ARG A 739 19.35 1.42 8.91
C ARG A 739 17.94 0.89 8.68
N TYR A 740 16.96 1.65 9.12
CA TYR A 740 15.54 1.34 8.97
C TYR A 740 14.85 2.44 8.18
N PRO A 741 14.03 2.14 7.17
CA PRO A 741 13.25 3.14 6.46
C PRO A 741 12.13 3.67 7.36
N SER A 742 12.01 4.98 7.47
CA SER A 742 11.01 5.68 8.27
C SER A 742 9.66 5.75 7.55
N PHE A 743 8.61 6.13 8.27
CA PHE A 743 7.30 6.42 7.70
C PHE A 743 7.41 7.45 6.53
N PRO A 744 6.73 7.26 5.37
CA PRO A 744 6.99 8.01 4.14
C PRO A 744 6.41 9.44 4.13
N THR A 745 6.28 10.06 5.30
CA THR A 745 5.73 11.39 5.48
C THR A 745 6.61 12.19 6.43
N ALA A 746 6.96 13.39 6.04
CA ALA A 746 7.60 14.35 6.93
C ALA A 746 6.52 15.30 7.49
N PHE A 747 6.37 15.34 8.79
CA PHE A 747 5.43 16.21 9.48
C PHE A 747 6.14 17.48 9.95
N SER A 748 5.45 18.63 9.89
CA SER A 748 6.07 19.91 10.30
C SER A 748 6.31 20.02 11.80
N HIS A 749 5.60 19.25 12.63
CA HIS A 749 5.68 19.30 14.10
C HIS A 749 6.31 18.06 14.73
N PHE A 750 6.57 17.00 13.96
CA PHE A 750 7.23 15.80 14.47
C PHE A 750 8.65 15.69 13.92
N GLU A 751 9.52 15.09 14.73
CA GLU A 751 10.82 14.67 14.22
C GLU A 751 10.67 13.64 13.10
N ARG A 752 11.58 13.65 12.16
CA ARG A 752 11.53 12.69 11.02
C ARG A 752 11.84 11.25 11.46
N GLU A 753 12.58 11.10 12.54
CA GLU A 753 13.03 9.82 13.10
C GLU A 753 11.99 9.30 14.09
N LEU A 754 11.00 8.58 13.60
CA LEU A 754 9.83 8.13 14.36
C LEU A 754 10.02 6.79 15.07
N HIS A 755 10.95 5.93 14.64
CA HIS A 755 11.20 4.67 15.33
C HIS A 755 11.81 4.89 16.72
N SER A 756 11.10 4.49 17.77
CA SER A 756 11.57 4.64 19.17
C SER A 756 12.67 3.64 19.55
N SER A 757 12.72 2.48 18.90
CA SER A 757 13.68 1.40 19.14
C SER A 757 13.89 0.54 17.89
N PRO A 758 15.00 -0.24 17.81
CA PRO A 758 15.12 -1.28 16.81
C PRO A 758 14.07 -2.38 17.04
N PRO A 759 13.86 -3.29 16.06
CA PRO A 759 13.01 -4.47 16.26
C PRO A 759 13.45 -5.28 17.48
N PRO A 760 12.53 -5.85 18.24
CA PRO A 760 12.89 -6.61 19.42
C PRO A 760 13.49 -7.98 19.05
N THR A 761 14.43 -8.47 19.86
CA THR A 761 14.78 -9.90 19.86
C THR A 761 13.65 -10.72 20.46
N LEU A 762 13.59 -12.01 20.15
CA LEU A 762 12.53 -12.92 20.63
C LEU A 762 12.47 -12.93 22.16
N GLY A 763 11.34 -12.56 22.75
CA GLY A 763 11.10 -12.50 24.18
C GLY A 763 11.92 -11.43 24.93
N GLN A 764 12.44 -10.43 24.22
CA GLN A 764 13.31 -9.40 24.80
C GLN A 764 12.71 -8.73 26.04
N HIS A 765 11.40 -8.53 26.05
CA HIS A 765 10.73 -7.77 27.11
C HIS A 765 9.88 -8.67 28.05
N ASN A 766 10.14 -10.00 28.06
CA ASN A 766 9.40 -10.93 28.91
C ASN A 766 9.38 -10.48 30.37
N ARG A 767 10.53 -10.15 30.99
CA ARG A 767 10.59 -9.73 32.40
C ARG A 767 9.91 -8.38 32.62
N GLU A 768 10.14 -7.41 31.75
CA GLU A 768 9.54 -6.09 31.84
C GLU A 768 8.01 -6.15 31.82
N ILE A 769 7.44 -6.92 30.88
CA ILE A 769 5.99 -7.03 30.71
C ILE A 769 5.39 -7.95 31.78
N LEU A 770 5.95 -9.17 31.97
CA LEU A 770 5.29 -10.15 32.83
C LEU A 770 5.48 -9.81 34.31
N GLN A 771 6.69 -9.44 34.73
CA GLN A 771 6.94 -9.10 36.13
C GLN A 771 6.67 -7.62 36.45
N GLY A 772 7.06 -6.72 35.54
CA GLY A 772 6.92 -5.26 35.75
C GLY A 772 5.49 -4.76 35.64
N GLU A 773 4.73 -5.23 34.63
CA GLU A 773 3.38 -4.74 34.38
C GLU A 773 2.29 -5.73 34.84
N LEU A 774 2.43 -7.01 34.53
CA LEU A 774 1.48 -8.02 34.95
C LEU A 774 1.75 -8.58 36.36
N GLU A 775 2.75 -8.08 37.06
CA GLU A 775 3.06 -8.45 38.45
C GLU A 775 3.20 -9.97 38.68
N VAL A 776 3.73 -10.72 37.68
CA VAL A 776 4.00 -12.16 37.80
C VAL A 776 5.15 -12.35 38.80
N PRO A 777 4.96 -13.15 39.91
CA PRO A 777 6.00 -13.41 40.89
C PRO A 777 7.21 -14.10 40.25
N GLU A 778 8.40 -13.91 40.83
CA GLU A 778 9.67 -14.50 40.34
C GLU A 778 9.59 -16.05 40.23
N ASP A 779 9.07 -16.70 41.25
CA ASP A 779 8.92 -18.16 41.30
C ASP A 779 7.93 -18.68 40.23
N GLU A 780 6.91 -17.91 39.90
CA GLU A 780 6.00 -18.22 38.79
C GLU A 780 6.67 -17.97 37.46
N TYR A 781 7.41 -16.86 37.31
CA TYR A 781 8.18 -16.58 36.09
C TYR A 781 9.16 -17.72 35.77
N ASP A 782 9.96 -18.15 36.76
CA ASP A 782 10.92 -19.23 36.58
C ASP A 782 10.23 -20.55 36.22
N ARG A 783 9.06 -20.87 36.82
CA ARG A 783 8.25 -22.02 36.47
C ARG A 783 7.77 -21.97 35.00
N LEU A 784 7.31 -20.82 34.56
CA LEU A 784 6.84 -20.60 33.16
C LEU A 784 7.99 -20.78 32.17
N GLU A 785 9.18 -20.27 32.49
CA GLU A 785 10.38 -20.42 31.67
C GLU A 785 10.84 -21.88 31.59
N GLU A 786 10.91 -22.59 32.76
CA GLU A 786 11.26 -24.03 32.83
C GLU A 786 10.25 -24.90 32.07
N ALA A 787 8.96 -24.57 32.10
CA ALA A 787 7.92 -25.26 31.37
C ALA A 787 7.88 -24.91 29.87
N GLY A 788 8.68 -23.95 29.42
CA GLY A 788 8.71 -23.47 28.04
C GLY A 788 7.42 -22.75 27.62
N VAL A 789 6.68 -22.18 28.56
CA VAL A 789 5.53 -21.31 28.27
C VAL A 789 5.99 -19.97 27.74
N ILE A 790 7.14 -19.49 28.26
CA ILE A 790 7.86 -18.30 27.83
C ILE A 790 9.31 -18.66 27.50
N GLY A 791 10.04 -17.78 26.85
CA GLY A 791 11.48 -17.96 26.58
C GLY A 791 12.01 -16.97 25.56
N THR A 792 13.30 -17.10 25.21
CA THR A 792 14.00 -16.18 24.29
C THR A 792 14.67 -16.89 23.12
N ARG A 793 14.39 -18.19 22.95
CA ARG A 793 14.95 -19.01 21.88
C ARG A 793 13.88 -19.95 21.32
N PRO A 794 13.81 -20.12 19.98
CA PRO A 794 12.90 -21.11 19.38
C PRO A 794 13.15 -22.49 19.96
N SER A 795 12.08 -23.23 20.33
CA SER A 795 12.18 -24.52 21.04
C SER A 795 12.65 -25.68 20.16
N PHE A 796 12.71 -25.48 18.84
CA PHE A 796 13.08 -26.49 17.83
C PHE A 796 14.49 -26.29 17.24
N ILE A 797 15.27 -25.33 17.72
CA ILE A 797 16.64 -25.04 17.30
C ILE A 797 17.64 -25.28 18.42
#